data_8d30af54ddc895dc0daa64da0e20fefa
#
_entry.id   8d30af54ddc895dc0daa64da0e20fefa
#
_cell.length_a   1.000
_cell.length_b   1.000
_cell.length_c   1.000
_cell.angle_alpha   90.00
_cell.angle_beta   90.00
_cell.angle_gamma   90.00
#
_symmetry.space_group_name_H-M   'P 1'
#
loop_
_entity.id
_entity.type
_entity.pdbx_description
1 polymer ?
#
loop_
_entity_poly.entity_id
_entity_poly.type
_entity_poly.pdbx_seq_one_letter_code
_entity_poly.pdbx_strand_id
1 'polypeptide(L)'
;LAGALAACVGLLLHQTWREWPAERFALSLVLAGLALAAAWPLRRALRLSLATALAAAWALALIVWVGPLPVLAAATLGAAALAIGGALTPAALPARIAIATCVGLAIIAGVAGWTTTLPLHRPWLWWPLLLAIVALRRHSLAQDLRLARQAWRDAVSAAPRAAAATVLLLGLASTACWLPSLQMDDLTYHLGLPAQWLHHGRYAPSADVQIWSYAPWAGDVLHGIVVVLARAPTHGALNALWLLLIAGAAWSLASAAGAAIRERWAAVALTASFPPLVWMAAGQQTELAATALLLALITTILGEGRGRLWIGAALFAGLCALKLAHAAAALPLLLYALWRHRGVAPGPLLLACALWAALATSSFVQAGFATGNPLLPLFNEIFRSPAMPPVAFDDPRWHAGFAPDLLWRMSFDTDRYVEGWDGGLGFGLIALGGLWLLALVQRGRRLLVAAITLSLLLPLLPLQYARYAWPSIVLLLALLPAGLEPKLGARIFRWSIVGLCVLNLAYQSNASWLHHSAALKRAIRSPFDDTPLLRAYLPERLLLRRLPDGDSGLVLATDPARGFIAELGGRGRTVSSHAPRWQARARTADTDASGDGWRTLFAREDIRWVLVNAETASPALRAGLRAASAREVAREGAIVLWALPAAERAP
;
A
#
# COMPACT_ATOMS: atom_id res chain seq x y z
N LEU A 1 -14.74 22.73 -17.96
CA LEU A 1 -14.45 22.70 -19.40
C LEU A 1 -12.96 22.80 -19.71
N ALA A 2 -12.22 23.81 -19.17
CA ALA A 2 -10.79 23.97 -19.45
C ALA A 2 -9.96 22.72 -19.10
N GLY A 3 -10.17 22.12 -17.92
CA GLY A 3 -9.47 20.90 -17.53
C GLY A 3 -9.81 19.68 -18.41
N ALA A 4 -11.08 19.52 -18.78
CA ALA A 4 -11.48 18.45 -19.70
C ALA A 4 -10.87 18.64 -21.10
N LEU A 5 -10.85 19.89 -21.58
CA LEU A 5 -10.18 20.24 -22.84
C LEU A 5 -8.67 19.96 -22.75
N ALA A 6 -8.02 20.36 -21.66
CA ALA A 6 -6.62 20.07 -21.40
C ALA A 6 -6.32 18.56 -21.42
N ALA A 7 -7.18 17.75 -20.79
CA ALA A 7 -7.02 16.29 -20.82
C ALA A 7 -7.15 15.74 -22.26
N CYS A 8 -8.11 16.23 -23.06
CA CYS A 8 -8.22 15.84 -24.47
C CYS A 8 -6.99 16.26 -25.29
N VAL A 9 -6.50 17.49 -25.09
CA VAL A 9 -5.29 18.00 -25.75
C VAL A 9 -4.08 17.14 -25.36
N GLY A 10 -3.93 16.81 -24.07
CA GLY A 10 -2.83 15.95 -23.61
C GLY A 10 -2.88 14.55 -24.23
N LEU A 11 -4.04 13.92 -24.26
CA LEU A 11 -4.24 12.62 -24.91
C LEU A 11 -3.81 12.64 -26.39
N LEU A 12 -4.07 13.74 -27.11
CA LEU A 12 -3.71 13.89 -28.52
C LEU A 12 -2.22 14.20 -28.70
N LEU A 13 -1.66 15.15 -27.92
CA LEU A 13 -0.27 15.58 -28.04
C LEU A 13 0.72 14.44 -27.71
N HIS A 14 0.46 13.72 -26.62
CA HIS A 14 1.32 12.60 -26.18
C HIS A 14 0.94 11.28 -26.84
N GLN A 15 -0.09 11.27 -27.69
CA GLN A 15 -0.58 10.05 -28.37
C GLN A 15 -0.86 8.91 -27.38
N THR A 16 -1.25 9.23 -26.12
CA THR A 16 -1.50 8.27 -25.03
C THR A 16 -2.51 7.19 -25.41
N TRP A 17 -3.40 7.48 -26.38
CA TRP A 17 -4.35 6.50 -26.93
C TRP A 17 -3.67 5.29 -27.60
N ARG A 18 -2.37 5.37 -27.98
CA ARG A 18 -1.60 4.23 -28.49
C ARG A 18 -1.25 3.22 -27.40
N GLU A 19 -1.13 3.69 -26.17
CA GLU A 19 -0.87 2.88 -24.97
C GLU A 19 -2.16 2.34 -24.32
N TRP A 20 -3.30 2.53 -24.98
CA TRP A 20 -4.58 2.06 -24.43
C TRP A 20 -4.62 0.52 -24.35
N PRO A 21 -4.76 -0.05 -23.14
CA PRO A 21 -4.75 -1.49 -22.94
C PRO A 21 -6.15 -2.10 -23.20
N ALA A 22 -6.60 -2.10 -24.45
CA ALA A 22 -7.96 -2.46 -24.86
C ALA A 22 -8.42 -3.82 -24.31
N GLU A 23 -7.55 -4.86 -24.34
CA GLU A 23 -7.88 -6.18 -23.79
C GLU A 23 -8.09 -6.16 -22.26
N ARG A 24 -7.35 -5.32 -21.53
CA ARG A 24 -7.47 -5.20 -20.08
C ARG A 24 -8.73 -4.44 -19.71
N PHE A 25 -9.04 -3.40 -20.48
CA PHE A 25 -10.31 -2.68 -20.34
C PHE A 25 -11.50 -3.61 -20.64
N ALA A 26 -11.44 -4.42 -21.70
CA ALA A 26 -12.47 -5.42 -22.01
C ALA A 26 -12.64 -6.42 -20.85
N LEU A 27 -11.54 -6.88 -20.23
CA LEU A 27 -11.62 -7.74 -19.05
C LEU A 27 -12.35 -7.04 -17.89
N SER A 28 -12.07 -5.76 -17.64
CA SER A 28 -12.77 -5.00 -16.61
C SER A 28 -14.27 -4.89 -16.88
N LEU A 29 -14.67 -4.72 -18.15
CA LEU A 29 -16.09 -4.73 -18.54
C LEU A 29 -16.75 -6.11 -18.35
N VAL A 30 -16.03 -7.19 -18.67
CA VAL A 30 -16.51 -8.56 -18.42
C VAL A 30 -16.71 -8.79 -16.93
N LEU A 31 -15.74 -8.40 -16.08
CA LEU A 31 -15.86 -8.53 -14.63
C LEU A 31 -17.01 -7.67 -14.07
N ALA A 32 -17.21 -6.47 -14.59
CA ALA A 32 -18.37 -5.64 -14.26
C ALA A 32 -19.68 -6.34 -14.61
N GLY A 33 -19.77 -6.94 -15.81
CA GLY A 33 -20.93 -7.72 -16.24
C GLY A 33 -21.19 -8.94 -15.35
N LEU A 34 -20.14 -9.69 -15.00
CA LEU A 34 -20.24 -10.84 -14.10
C LEU A 34 -20.68 -10.42 -12.68
N ALA A 35 -20.16 -9.30 -12.15
CA ALA A 35 -20.59 -8.78 -10.86
C ALA A 35 -22.05 -8.37 -10.87
N LEU A 36 -22.54 -7.73 -11.94
CA LEU A 36 -23.96 -7.39 -12.12
C LEU A 36 -24.82 -8.65 -12.22
N ALA A 37 -24.38 -9.66 -12.96
CA ALA A 37 -25.06 -10.94 -13.09
C ALA A 37 -25.15 -11.67 -11.73
N ALA A 38 -24.06 -11.69 -10.95
CA ALA A 38 -24.05 -12.28 -9.61
C ALA A 38 -24.88 -11.49 -8.59
N ALA A 39 -24.92 -10.16 -8.72
CA ALA A 39 -25.72 -9.30 -7.83
C ALA A 39 -27.24 -9.44 -8.09
N TRP A 40 -27.64 -9.84 -9.30
CA TRP A 40 -29.06 -9.93 -9.66
C TRP A 40 -29.86 -10.96 -8.83
N PRO A 41 -29.45 -12.24 -8.69
CA PRO A 41 -30.11 -13.19 -7.83
C PRO A 41 -30.04 -12.80 -6.35
N LEU A 42 -28.91 -12.27 -5.86
CA LEU A 42 -28.76 -11.79 -4.49
C LEU A 42 -29.76 -10.66 -4.18
N ARG A 43 -29.91 -9.72 -5.11
CA ARG A 43 -30.90 -8.63 -4.99
C ARG A 43 -32.31 -9.16 -4.86
N ARG A 44 -32.69 -10.15 -5.67
CA ARG A 44 -34.06 -10.71 -5.66
C ARG A 44 -34.32 -11.55 -4.41
N ALA A 45 -33.42 -12.48 -4.10
CA ALA A 45 -33.58 -13.41 -2.99
C ALA A 45 -33.59 -12.68 -1.62
N LEU A 46 -32.69 -11.69 -1.43
CA LEU A 46 -32.51 -10.99 -0.16
C LEU A 46 -33.18 -9.61 -0.13
N ARG A 47 -33.91 -9.22 -1.19
CA ARG A 47 -34.59 -7.92 -1.33
C ARG A 47 -33.65 -6.72 -1.08
N LEU A 48 -32.41 -6.83 -1.57
CA LEU A 48 -31.38 -5.80 -1.40
C LEU A 48 -31.46 -4.71 -2.49
N SER A 49 -30.89 -3.53 -2.21
CA SER A 49 -30.58 -2.56 -3.27
C SER A 49 -29.48 -3.13 -4.19
N LEU A 50 -29.41 -2.65 -5.45
CA LEU A 50 -28.35 -3.10 -6.38
C LEU A 50 -26.95 -2.84 -5.83
N ALA A 51 -26.71 -1.66 -5.22
CA ALA A 51 -25.43 -1.32 -4.60
C ALA A 51 -25.06 -2.31 -3.49
N THR A 52 -26.01 -2.68 -2.61
CA THR A 52 -25.76 -3.66 -1.52
C THR A 52 -25.53 -5.06 -2.07
N ALA A 53 -26.28 -5.46 -3.11
CA ALA A 53 -26.09 -6.76 -3.75
C ALA A 53 -24.72 -6.86 -4.46
N LEU A 54 -24.28 -5.78 -5.13
CA LEU A 54 -22.93 -5.69 -5.70
C LEU A 54 -21.85 -5.77 -4.61
N ALA A 55 -22.00 -5.03 -3.50
CA ALA A 55 -21.06 -5.12 -2.38
C ALA A 55 -20.96 -6.55 -1.82
N ALA A 56 -22.10 -7.25 -1.69
CA ALA A 56 -22.11 -8.65 -1.28
C ALA A 56 -21.42 -9.58 -2.30
N ALA A 57 -21.66 -9.37 -3.60
CA ALA A 57 -21.02 -10.16 -4.66
C ALA A 57 -19.47 -9.97 -4.64
N TRP A 58 -18.99 -8.75 -4.49
CA TRP A 58 -17.56 -8.47 -4.38
C TRP A 58 -16.94 -9.01 -3.09
N ALA A 59 -17.66 -8.97 -1.97
CA ALA A 59 -17.21 -9.57 -0.70
C ALA A 59 -17.10 -11.10 -0.83
N LEU A 60 -18.05 -11.76 -1.49
CA LEU A 60 -17.97 -13.19 -1.77
C LEU A 60 -16.79 -13.52 -2.70
N ALA A 61 -16.58 -12.73 -3.75
CA ALA A 61 -15.42 -12.89 -4.62
C ALA A 61 -14.11 -12.75 -3.84
N LEU A 62 -13.99 -11.75 -2.96
CA LEU A 62 -12.81 -11.57 -2.10
C LEU A 62 -12.57 -12.81 -1.23
N ILE A 63 -13.61 -13.36 -0.59
CA ILE A 63 -13.49 -14.57 0.24
C ILE A 63 -13.02 -15.77 -0.60
N VAL A 64 -13.49 -15.88 -1.85
CA VAL A 64 -13.09 -16.98 -2.75
C VAL A 64 -11.61 -16.87 -3.13
N TRP A 65 -11.13 -15.69 -3.51
CA TRP A 65 -9.75 -15.52 -4.00
C TRP A 65 -8.70 -15.38 -2.89
N VAL A 66 -9.05 -14.68 -1.81
CA VAL A 66 -8.10 -14.40 -0.72
C VAL A 66 -8.17 -15.46 0.39
N GLY A 67 -9.31 -16.14 0.49
CA GLY A 67 -9.57 -17.13 1.51
C GLY A 67 -10.37 -16.59 2.71
N PRO A 68 -11.19 -17.45 3.35
CA PRO A 68 -12.07 -17.04 4.45
C PRO A 68 -11.29 -16.63 5.71
N LEU A 69 -10.21 -17.32 6.06
CA LEU A 69 -9.45 -17.04 7.28
C LEU A 69 -8.67 -15.72 7.22
N PRO A 70 -7.96 -15.37 6.11
CA PRO A 70 -7.41 -14.03 5.92
C PRO A 70 -8.45 -12.91 6.03
N VAL A 71 -9.63 -13.09 5.41
CA VAL A 71 -10.71 -12.10 5.47
C VAL A 71 -11.25 -11.96 6.90
N LEU A 72 -11.44 -13.07 7.62
CA LEU A 72 -11.86 -13.06 9.03
C LEU A 72 -10.83 -12.36 9.92
N ALA A 73 -9.55 -12.66 9.73
CA ALA A 73 -8.46 -12.05 10.49
C ALA A 73 -8.40 -10.52 10.27
N ALA A 74 -8.47 -10.06 9.01
CA ALA A 74 -8.51 -8.63 8.69
C ALA A 74 -9.78 -7.95 9.23
N ALA A 75 -10.93 -8.61 9.16
CA ALA A 75 -12.19 -8.11 9.71
C ALA A 75 -12.12 -7.99 11.25
N THR A 76 -11.51 -8.96 11.94
CA THR A 76 -11.33 -8.94 13.40
C THR A 76 -10.39 -7.81 13.81
N LEU A 77 -9.27 -7.62 13.08
CA LEU A 77 -8.37 -6.48 13.30
C LEU A 77 -9.12 -5.15 13.08
N GLY A 78 -9.89 -5.03 11.99
CA GLY A 78 -10.70 -3.86 11.70
C GLY A 78 -11.76 -3.57 12.77
N ALA A 79 -12.43 -4.61 13.30
CA ALA A 79 -13.40 -4.48 14.38
C ALA A 79 -12.75 -4.03 15.71
N ALA A 80 -11.59 -4.59 16.06
CA ALA A 80 -10.83 -4.17 17.23
C ALA A 80 -10.31 -2.72 17.08
N ALA A 81 -9.84 -2.36 15.89
CA ALA A 81 -9.44 -0.99 15.57
C ALA A 81 -10.62 -0.01 15.68
N LEU A 82 -11.78 -0.37 15.13
CA LEU A 82 -13.01 0.42 15.31
C LEU A 82 -13.39 0.57 16.79
N ALA A 83 -13.25 -0.48 17.59
CA ALA A 83 -13.54 -0.46 19.03
C ALA A 83 -12.62 0.55 19.77
N ILE A 84 -11.32 0.54 19.46
CA ILE A 84 -10.33 1.46 20.05
C ILE A 84 -10.57 2.90 19.57
N GLY A 85 -10.53 3.11 18.27
CA GLY A 85 -10.67 4.45 17.69
C GLY A 85 -12.05 5.06 17.91
N GLY A 86 -13.10 4.23 17.98
CA GLY A 86 -14.45 4.65 18.30
C GLY A 86 -14.62 5.23 19.71
N ALA A 87 -13.72 4.91 20.64
CA ALA A 87 -13.69 5.54 21.95
C ALA A 87 -13.22 7.00 21.90
N LEU A 88 -12.42 7.34 20.89
CA LEU A 88 -11.82 8.67 20.71
C LEU A 88 -12.59 9.54 19.72
N THR A 89 -13.30 8.90 18.76
CA THR A 89 -13.92 9.60 17.62
C THR A 89 -15.35 10.05 17.93
N PRO A 90 -15.68 11.35 17.74
CA PRO A 90 -17.03 11.87 17.98
C PRO A 90 -18.11 11.14 17.17
N ALA A 91 -19.28 10.93 17.78
CA ALA A 91 -20.39 10.21 17.16
C ALA A 91 -20.99 10.92 15.93
N ALA A 92 -20.88 12.24 15.88
CA ALA A 92 -21.47 13.08 14.85
C ALA A 92 -20.69 13.12 13.51
N LEU A 93 -19.50 12.50 13.43
CA LEU A 93 -18.70 12.51 12.19
C LEU A 93 -19.38 11.67 11.09
N PRO A 94 -19.58 12.21 9.87
CA PRO A 94 -20.02 11.41 8.74
C PRO A 94 -19.03 10.28 8.43
N ALA A 95 -19.55 9.09 8.13
CA ALA A 95 -18.74 7.89 7.94
C ALA A 95 -17.74 7.64 9.08
N ARG A 96 -18.15 7.91 10.32
CA ARG A 96 -17.36 7.79 11.55
C ARG A 96 -16.59 6.46 11.64
N ILE A 97 -17.17 5.35 11.18
CA ILE A 97 -16.54 4.03 11.20
C ILE A 97 -15.19 4.06 10.47
N ALA A 98 -15.09 4.67 9.29
CA ALA A 98 -13.84 4.70 8.54
C ALA A 98 -12.75 5.46 9.31
N ILE A 99 -13.07 6.65 9.83
CA ILE A 99 -12.12 7.48 10.59
C ILE A 99 -11.71 6.79 11.89
N ALA A 100 -12.67 6.25 12.65
CA ALA A 100 -12.41 5.55 13.89
C ALA A 100 -11.51 4.31 13.66
N THR A 101 -11.78 3.55 12.61
CA THR A 101 -10.94 2.37 12.26
C THR A 101 -9.52 2.81 11.88
N CYS A 102 -9.34 3.88 11.10
CA CYS A 102 -8.02 4.44 10.79
C CYS A 102 -7.25 4.82 12.06
N VAL A 103 -7.90 5.52 13.00
CA VAL A 103 -7.30 5.88 14.31
C VAL A 103 -6.90 4.64 15.08
N GLY A 104 -7.77 3.65 15.18
CA GLY A 104 -7.49 2.40 15.88
C GLY A 104 -6.35 1.60 15.26
N LEU A 105 -6.28 1.53 13.92
CA LEU A 105 -5.18 0.87 13.22
C LEU A 105 -3.85 1.58 13.48
N ALA A 106 -3.82 2.91 13.46
CA ALA A 106 -2.62 3.69 13.79
C ALA A 106 -2.16 3.44 15.24
N ILE A 107 -3.09 3.35 16.20
CA ILE A 107 -2.79 3.04 17.61
C ILE A 107 -2.25 1.60 17.74
N ILE A 108 -2.94 0.62 17.14
CA ILE A 108 -2.51 -0.79 17.19
C ILE A 108 -1.10 -0.94 16.61
N ALA A 109 -0.85 -0.36 15.43
CA ALA A 109 0.45 -0.42 14.77
C ALA A 109 1.55 0.25 15.61
N GLY A 110 1.27 1.44 16.16
CA GLY A 110 2.21 2.18 17.00
C GLY A 110 2.57 1.43 18.27
N VAL A 111 1.59 0.88 18.99
CA VAL A 111 1.83 0.10 20.22
C VAL A 111 2.55 -1.21 19.92
N ALA A 112 2.08 -1.97 18.92
CA ALA A 112 2.69 -3.24 18.54
C ALA A 112 4.11 -3.05 17.98
N GLY A 113 4.40 -1.88 17.38
CA GLY A 113 5.72 -1.51 16.88
C GLY A 113 6.83 -1.57 17.94
N TRP A 114 6.53 -1.28 19.20
CA TRP A 114 7.49 -1.37 20.31
C TRP A 114 7.78 -2.80 20.75
N THR A 115 6.92 -3.73 20.44
CA THR A 115 7.05 -5.13 20.86
C THR A 115 7.52 -6.04 19.74
N THR A 116 7.84 -5.51 18.56
CA THR A 116 8.20 -6.28 17.36
C THR A 116 9.27 -7.33 17.59
N THR A 117 10.29 -7.01 18.40
CA THR A 117 11.43 -7.89 18.68
C THR A 117 11.20 -8.90 19.80
N LEU A 118 10.09 -8.78 20.53
CA LEU A 118 9.73 -9.72 21.60
C LEU A 118 9.05 -10.98 21.02
N PRO A 119 9.26 -12.18 21.60
CA PRO A 119 8.71 -13.44 21.09
C PRO A 119 7.22 -13.61 21.43
N LEU A 120 6.43 -12.57 21.28
CA LEU A 120 5.02 -12.49 21.68
C LEU A 120 4.05 -12.64 20.51
N HIS A 121 4.53 -12.46 19.27
CA HIS A 121 3.67 -12.36 18.11
C HIS A 121 3.21 -13.74 17.62
N ARG A 122 2.26 -14.32 18.35
CA ARG A 122 1.70 -15.66 18.10
C ARG A 122 0.16 -15.59 18.02
N PRO A 123 -0.52 -16.55 17.34
CA PRO A 123 -1.98 -16.57 17.25
C PRO A 123 -2.68 -16.61 18.61
N TRP A 124 -2.11 -17.35 19.57
CA TRP A 124 -2.68 -17.50 20.93
C TRP A 124 -2.69 -16.20 21.74
N LEU A 125 -1.89 -15.19 21.38
CA LEU A 125 -1.94 -13.85 21.97
C LEU A 125 -2.90 -12.93 21.19
N TRP A 126 -2.73 -12.87 19.86
CA TRP A 126 -3.46 -11.89 19.04
C TRP A 126 -4.95 -12.18 18.95
N TRP A 127 -5.37 -13.46 18.78
CA TRP A 127 -6.81 -13.79 18.75
C TRP A 127 -7.52 -13.39 20.04
N PRO A 128 -7.10 -13.84 21.26
CA PRO A 128 -7.76 -13.44 22.49
C PRO A 128 -7.74 -11.93 22.73
N LEU A 129 -6.62 -11.26 22.44
CA LEU A 129 -6.49 -9.81 22.64
C LEU A 129 -7.50 -9.03 21.79
N LEU A 130 -7.54 -9.30 20.49
CA LEU A 130 -8.44 -8.57 19.58
C LEU A 130 -9.90 -8.91 19.88
N LEU A 131 -10.22 -10.17 20.16
CA LEU A 131 -11.58 -10.59 20.54
C LEU A 131 -12.01 -9.99 21.88
N ALA A 132 -11.11 -9.88 22.87
CA ALA A 132 -11.39 -9.21 24.13
C ALA A 132 -11.72 -7.73 23.92
N ILE A 133 -10.96 -7.02 23.08
CA ILE A 133 -11.25 -5.61 22.73
C ILE A 133 -12.64 -5.48 22.09
N VAL A 134 -12.96 -6.36 21.14
CA VAL A 134 -14.28 -6.40 20.48
C VAL A 134 -15.39 -6.70 21.49
N ALA A 135 -15.19 -7.69 22.37
CA ALA A 135 -16.17 -8.08 23.38
C ALA A 135 -16.44 -6.97 24.41
N LEU A 136 -15.38 -6.30 24.89
CA LEU A 136 -15.49 -5.18 25.84
C LEU A 136 -16.28 -4.00 25.24
N ARG A 137 -16.19 -3.79 23.93
CA ARG A 137 -16.84 -2.67 23.23
C ARG A 137 -18.06 -3.10 22.40
N ARG A 138 -18.55 -4.33 22.55
CA ARG A 138 -19.62 -4.93 21.72
C ARG A 138 -20.87 -4.05 21.58
N HIS A 139 -21.30 -3.38 22.64
CA HIS A 139 -22.49 -2.52 22.61
C HIS A 139 -22.27 -1.27 21.75
N SER A 140 -21.11 -0.60 21.90
CA SER A 140 -20.75 0.54 21.09
C SER A 140 -20.58 0.14 19.62
N LEU A 141 -19.90 -0.98 19.33
CA LEU A 141 -19.75 -1.53 17.99
C LEU A 141 -21.10 -1.84 17.34
N ALA A 142 -22.02 -2.48 18.08
CA ALA A 142 -23.36 -2.76 17.59
C ALA A 142 -24.16 -1.48 17.30
N GLN A 143 -23.96 -0.42 18.08
CA GLN A 143 -24.54 0.89 17.81
C GLN A 143 -23.93 1.53 16.57
N ASP A 144 -22.62 1.55 16.46
CA ASP A 144 -21.90 2.10 15.29
C ASP A 144 -22.31 1.39 14.00
N LEU A 145 -22.41 0.06 14.01
CA LEU A 145 -22.86 -0.72 12.86
C LEU A 145 -24.33 -0.45 12.48
N ARG A 146 -25.21 -0.27 13.47
CA ARG A 146 -26.62 0.12 13.22
C ARG A 146 -26.70 1.49 12.55
N LEU A 147 -25.98 2.48 13.07
CA LEU A 147 -25.92 3.83 12.50
C LEU A 147 -25.34 3.83 11.08
N ALA A 148 -24.24 3.10 10.87
CA ALA A 148 -23.66 2.98 9.54
C ALA A 148 -24.59 2.28 8.55
N ARG A 149 -25.30 1.21 8.98
CA ARG A 149 -26.29 0.54 8.15
C ARG A 149 -27.44 1.47 7.75
N GLN A 150 -27.90 2.31 8.69
CA GLN A 150 -28.92 3.30 8.40
C GLN A 150 -28.40 4.36 7.41
N ALA A 151 -27.22 4.96 7.69
CA ALA A 151 -26.61 5.95 6.80
C ALA A 151 -26.36 5.40 5.39
N TRP A 152 -25.95 4.13 5.28
CA TRP A 152 -25.82 3.43 4.00
C TRP A 152 -27.13 3.34 3.24
N ARG A 153 -28.21 2.90 3.92
CA ARG A 153 -29.55 2.81 3.31
C ARG A 153 -30.02 4.16 2.80
N ASP A 154 -29.85 5.21 3.61
CA ASP A 154 -30.26 6.57 3.27
C ASP A 154 -29.45 7.11 2.07
N ALA A 155 -28.14 6.93 2.08
CA ALA A 155 -27.25 7.34 0.98
C ALA A 155 -27.56 6.60 -0.34
N VAL A 156 -27.82 5.28 -0.26
CA VAL A 156 -28.17 4.47 -1.43
C VAL A 156 -29.56 4.80 -1.96
N SER A 157 -30.55 5.02 -1.08
CA SER A 157 -31.90 5.39 -1.49
C SER A 157 -31.98 6.76 -2.16
N ALA A 158 -31.17 7.71 -1.68
CA ALA A 158 -31.12 9.08 -2.22
C ALA A 158 -30.45 9.14 -3.63
N ALA A 159 -29.53 8.20 -3.96
CA ALA A 159 -28.84 8.20 -5.24
C ALA A 159 -28.49 6.76 -5.72
N PRO A 160 -29.48 5.90 -6.00
CA PRO A 160 -29.27 4.46 -6.18
C PRO A 160 -28.39 4.10 -7.37
N ARG A 161 -28.44 4.86 -8.47
CA ARG A 161 -27.59 4.62 -9.65
C ARG A 161 -26.13 5.02 -9.40
N ALA A 162 -25.93 6.16 -8.73
CA ALA A 162 -24.58 6.62 -8.36
C ALA A 162 -23.93 5.65 -7.37
N ALA A 163 -24.68 5.19 -6.36
CA ALA A 163 -24.24 4.20 -5.41
C ALA A 163 -23.83 2.88 -6.09
N ALA A 164 -24.66 2.33 -6.98
CA ALA A 164 -24.36 1.11 -7.70
C ALA A 164 -23.12 1.22 -8.59
N ALA A 165 -22.99 2.32 -9.35
CA ALA A 165 -21.82 2.59 -10.18
C ALA A 165 -20.54 2.71 -9.35
N THR A 166 -20.60 3.42 -8.22
CA THR A 166 -19.46 3.59 -7.31
C THR A 166 -19.01 2.25 -6.70
N VAL A 167 -19.97 1.43 -6.23
CA VAL A 167 -19.65 0.10 -5.69
C VAL A 167 -19.06 -0.81 -6.77
N LEU A 168 -19.55 -0.70 -8.01
CA LEU A 168 -19.00 -1.44 -9.14
C LEU A 168 -17.53 -1.05 -9.40
N LEU A 169 -17.22 0.25 -9.43
CA LEU A 169 -15.85 0.75 -9.61
C LEU A 169 -14.93 0.33 -8.46
N LEU A 170 -15.39 0.44 -7.20
CA LEU A 170 -14.63 0.01 -6.04
C LEU A 170 -14.38 -1.51 -6.06
N GLY A 171 -15.35 -2.29 -6.49
CA GLY A 171 -15.22 -3.72 -6.68
C GLY A 171 -14.19 -4.07 -7.76
N LEU A 172 -14.21 -3.36 -8.90
CA LEU A 172 -13.19 -3.53 -9.94
C LEU A 172 -11.78 -3.21 -9.41
N ALA A 173 -11.62 -2.13 -8.64
CA ALA A 173 -10.34 -1.83 -7.99
C ALA A 173 -9.91 -2.93 -6.99
N SER A 174 -10.87 -3.53 -6.27
CA SER A 174 -10.59 -4.61 -5.31
C SER A 174 -10.12 -5.92 -5.95
N THR A 175 -10.26 -6.09 -7.27
CA THR A 175 -9.71 -7.28 -7.98
C THR A 175 -8.19 -7.38 -7.88
N ALA A 176 -7.51 -6.27 -7.64
CA ALA A 176 -6.08 -6.25 -7.36
C ALA A 176 -5.71 -7.01 -6.07
N CYS A 177 -6.61 -7.06 -5.09
CA CYS A 177 -6.45 -7.83 -3.86
C CYS A 177 -6.47 -9.35 -4.08
N TRP A 178 -6.86 -9.83 -5.26
CA TRP A 178 -6.88 -11.25 -5.60
C TRP A 178 -5.51 -11.79 -6.02
N LEU A 179 -4.58 -10.90 -6.36
CA LEU A 179 -3.23 -11.27 -6.76
C LEU A 179 -2.40 -11.65 -5.53
N PRO A 180 -1.51 -12.65 -5.61
CA PRO A 180 -0.48 -12.81 -4.59
C PRO A 180 0.44 -11.58 -4.60
N SER A 181 1.15 -11.32 -3.49
CA SER A 181 2.14 -10.25 -3.50
C SER A 181 3.28 -10.59 -4.47
N LEU A 182 3.44 -9.77 -5.51
CA LEU A 182 4.42 -9.90 -6.58
C LEU A 182 5.29 -8.63 -6.69
N GLN A 183 5.08 -7.66 -5.81
CA GLN A 183 5.81 -6.39 -5.81
C GLN A 183 7.24 -6.59 -5.31
N MET A 184 8.19 -5.92 -5.95
CA MET A 184 9.62 -6.04 -5.61
C MET A 184 9.88 -5.63 -4.15
N ASP A 185 9.35 -4.50 -3.70
CA ASP A 185 9.52 -4.02 -2.32
C ASP A 185 9.01 -5.04 -1.29
N ASP A 186 7.86 -5.68 -1.57
CA ASP A 186 7.30 -6.70 -0.69
C ASP A 186 8.26 -7.88 -0.51
N LEU A 187 8.79 -8.39 -1.64
CA LEU A 187 9.63 -9.58 -1.68
C LEU A 187 11.05 -9.31 -1.15
N THR A 188 11.48 -8.05 -1.17
CA THR A 188 12.80 -7.67 -0.67
C THR A 188 12.79 -7.34 0.81
N TYR A 189 11.76 -6.66 1.36
CA TYR A 189 11.75 -6.27 2.78
C TYR A 189 10.38 -6.25 3.48
N HIS A 190 9.26 -5.83 2.86
CA HIS A 190 7.97 -5.70 3.56
C HIS A 190 7.43 -7.04 4.11
N LEU A 191 7.63 -8.15 3.40
CA LEU A 191 7.27 -9.49 3.88
C LEU A 191 8.18 -9.99 5.01
N GLY A 192 9.29 -9.33 5.29
CA GLY A 192 10.30 -9.79 6.26
C GLY A 192 9.78 -9.84 7.69
N LEU A 193 9.15 -8.77 8.17
CA LEU A 193 8.54 -8.73 9.51
C LEU A 193 7.38 -9.73 9.64
N PRO A 194 6.38 -9.76 8.74
CA PRO A 194 5.31 -10.75 8.79
C PRO A 194 5.81 -12.21 8.77
N ALA A 195 6.78 -12.53 7.92
CA ALA A 195 7.34 -13.88 7.84
C ALA A 195 8.07 -14.28 9.11
N GLN A 196 8.89 -13.39 9.68
CA GLN A 196 9.59 -13.68 10.93
C GLN A 196 8.62 -13.83 12.12
N TRP A 197 7.57 -13.01 12.19
CA TRP A 197 6.53 -13.19 13.21
C TRP A 197 5.82 -14.54 13.06
N LEU A 198 5.51 -14.96 11.85
CA LEU A 198 4.86 -16.24 11.59
C LEU A 198 5.75 -17.42 12.05
N HIS A 199 7.05 -17.38 11.70
CA HIS A 199 7.99 -18.46 12.01
C HIS A 199 8.50 -18.40 13.45
N HIS A 200 8.94 -17.25 13.91
CA HIS A 200 9.69 -17.10 15.17
C HIS A 200 8.89 -16.40 16.27
N GLY A 201 7.76 -15.73 15.94
CA GLY A 201 6.98 -14.91 16.87
C GLY A 201 7.65 -13.60 17.25
N ARG A 202 8.77 -13.25 16.62
CA ARG A 202 9.53 -12.01 16.81
C ARG A 202 10.16 -11.56 15.49
N TYR A 203 10.45 -10.28 15.40
CA TYR A 203 11.24 -9.71 14.32
C TYR A 203 12.67 -9.45 14.79
N ALA A 204 13.65 -9.85 14.01
CA ALA A 204 15.07 -9.57 14.23
C ALA A 204 15.60 -8.74 13.05
N PRO A 205 15.39 -7.42 13.04
CA PRO A 205 15.87 -6.56 11.96
C PRO A 205 17.39 -6.60 11.89
N SER A 206 17.95 -6.65 10.67
CA SER A 206 19.39 -6.68 10.46
C SER A 206 19.75 -5.94 9.18
N ALA A 207 20.54 -4.87 9.31
CA ALA A 207 21.05 -4.12 8.18
C ALA A 207 22.02 -4.94 7.31
N ASP A 208 22.65 -5.98 7.86
CA ASP A 208 23.50 -6.90 7.09
C ASP A 208 22.69 -7.77 6.12
N VAL A 209 21.43 -8.07 6.47
CA VAL A 209 20.50 -8.82 5.62
C VAL A 209 19.84 -7.89 4.61
N GLN A 210 19.36 -6.75 5.11
CA GLN A 210 18.58 -5.79 4.32
C GLN A 210 18.61 -4.41 5.01
N ILE A 211 19.14 -3.38 4.33
CA ILE A 211 19.25 -2.03 4.90
C ILE A 211 17.88 -1.40 5.23
N TRP A 212 16.80 -1.81 4.56
CA TRP A 212 15.43 -1.35 4.83
C TRP A 212 14.76 -2.08 6.01
N SER A 213 15.44 -3.04 6.66
CA SER A 213 14.85 -3.79 7.78
C SER A 213 14.48 -2.91 8.98
N TYR A 214 15.04 -1.72 9.08
CA TYR A 214 14.70 -0.71 10.09
C TYR A 214 13.80 0.43 9.57
N ALA A 215 13.38 0.39 8.30
CA ALA A 215 12.44 1.37 7.76
C ALA A 215 11.16 1.45 8.61
N PRO A 216 10.41 2.57 8.59
CA PRO A 216 9.16 2.67 9.33
C PRO A 216 8.24 1.50 9.02
N TRP A 217 7.85 0.74 10.02
CA TRP A 217 7.26 -0.59 9.89
C TRP A 217 5.79 -0.73 10.27
N ALA A 218 5.06 0.37 10.50
CA ALA A 218 3.66 0.29 10.93
C ALA A 218 2.76 -0.50 9.96
N GLY A 219 3.01 -0.38 8.65
CA GLY A 219 2.33 -1.19 7.63
C GLY A 219 2.62 -2.68 7.79
N ASP A 220 3.90 -3.02 7.92
CA ASP A 220 4.35 -4.41 8.06
C ASP A 220 3.87 -5.04 9.37
N VAL A 221 3.76 -4.26 10.45
CA VAL A 221 3.17 -4.68 11.73
C VAL A 221 1.71 -5.08 11.55
N LEU A 222 0.89 -4.28 10.87
CA LEU A 222 -0.51 -4.61 10.61
C LEU A 222 -0.64 -5.86 9.74
N HIS A 223 0.17 -5.98 8.70
CA HIS A 223 0.25 -7.20 7.89
C HIS A 223 0.70 -8.40 8.72
N GLY A 224 1.71 -8.22 9.58
CA GLY A 224 2.22 -9.25 10.49
C GLY A 224 1.15 -9.79 11.43
N ILE A 225 0.32 -8.92 12.03
CA ILE A 225 -0.81 -9.34 12.87
C ILE A 225 -1.76 -10.25 12.08
N VAL A 226 -2.18 -9.82 10.88
CA VAL A 226 -3.15 -10.59 10.07
C VAL A 226 -2.53 -11.89 9.56
N VAL A 227 -1.24 -11.90 9.14
CA VAL A 227 -0.50 -13.11 8.73
C VAL A 227 -0.41 -14.12 9.87
N VAL A 228 -0.08 -13.67 11.08
CA VAL A 228 0.00 -14.55 12.27
C VAL A 228 -1.37 -15.15 12.60
N LEU A 229 -2.43 -14.35 12.52
CA LEU A 229 -3.80 -14.83 12.79
C LEU A 229 -4.27 -15.85 11.75
N ALA A 230 -4.02 -15.59 10.47
CA ALA A 230 -4.49 -16.45 9.37
C ALA A 230 -3.53 -17.59 9.03
N ARG A 231 -2.24 -17.48 9.41
CA ARG A 231 -1.15 -18.39 9.01
C ARG A 231 -1.07 -18.60 7.49
N ALA A 232 -1.37 -17.54 6.74
CA ALA A 232 -1.44 -17.52 5.27
C ALA A 232 -1.12 -16.11 4.75
N PRO A 233 -0.84 -15.91 3.45
CA PRO A 233 -0.76 -14.59 2.82
C PRO A 233 -2.07 -13.81 3.01
N THR A 234 -2.00 -12.57 3.49
CA THR A 234 -3.18 -11.81 3.93
C THR A 234 -3.25 -10.40 3.36
N HIS A 235 -2.26 -9.97 2.55
CA HIS A 235 -2.22 -8.61 2.04
C HIS A 235 -3.51 -8.23 1.30
N GLY A 236 -4.09 -9.13 0.49
CA GLY A 236 -5.35 -8.87 -0.21
C GLY A 236 -6.52 -8.57 0.75
N ALA A 237 -6.63 -9.29 1.88
CA ALA A 237 -7.68 -9.05 2.87
C ALA A 237 -7.51 -7.69 3.58
N LEU A 238 -6.29 -7.36 3.99
CA LEU A 238 -6.00 -6.07 4.65
C LEU A 238 -6.12 -4.91 3.67
N ASN A 239 -5.70 -5.09 2.41
CA ASN A 239 -5.86 -4.07 1.38
C ASN A 239 -7.33 -3.82 1.02
N ALA A 240 -8.18 -4.86 1.00
CA ALA A 240 -9.62 -4.69 0.85
C ALA A 240 -10.22 -3.86 2.00
N LEU A 241 -9.76 -4.07 3.24
CA LEU A 241 -10.13 -3.20 4.37
C LEU A 241 -9.70 -1.75 4.12
N TRP A 242 -8.46 -1.51 3.69
CA TRP A 242 -7.99 -0.15 3.37
C TRP A 242 -8.80 0.50 2.25
N LEU A 243 -9.19 -0.23 1.20
CA LEU A 243 -10.07 0.29 0.14
C LEU A 243 -11.42 0.75 0.68
N LEU A 244 -12.03 -0.01 1.59
CA LEU A 244 -13.28 0.39 2.26
C LEU A 244 -13.07 1.63 3.14
N LEU A 245 -11.95 1.72 3.84
CA LEU A 245 -11.62 2.89 4.68
C LEU A 245 -11.38 4.14 3.82
N ILE A 246 -10.70 4.01 2.68
CA ILE A 246 -10.51 5.09 1.71
C ILE A 246 -11.87 5.58 1.19
N ALA A 247 -12.75 4.67 0.77
CA ALA A 247 -14.08 5.03 0.29
C ALA A 247 -14.91 5.77 1.36
N GLY A 248 -14.92 5.27 2.61
CA GLY A 248 -15.60 5.90 3.73
C GLY A 248 -14.99 7.25 4.13
N ALA A 249 -13.66 7.36 4.13
CA ALA A 249 -12.96 8.60 4.47
C ALA A 249 -13.11 9.67 3.36
N ALA A 250 -13.10 9.27 2.07
CA ALA A 250 -13.41 10.16 0.95
C ALA A 250 -14.85 10.69 1.03
N TRP A 251 -15.80 9.82 1.37
CA TRP A 251 -17.18 10.23 1.65
C TRP A 251 -17.26 11.25 2.79
N SER A 252 -16.52 10.99 3.87
CA SER A 252 -16.48 11.86 5.04
C SER A 252 -15.88 13.22 4.72
N LEU A 253 -14.77 13.27 3.97
CA LEU A 253 -14.13 14.50 3.52
C LEU A 253 -15.07 15.32 2.63
N ALA A 254 -15.69 14.70 1.62
CA ALA A 254 -16.66 15.36 0.75
C ALA A 254 -17.84 15.93 1.57
N SER A 255 -18.32 15.16 2.57
CA SER A 255 -19.37 15.63 3.49
C SER A 255 -18.94 16.84 4.32
N ALA A 256 -17.73 16.80 4.90
CA ALA A 256 -17.15 17.90 5.67
C ALA A 256 -16.92 19.16 4.80
N ALA A 257 -16.72 18.98 3.50
CA ALA A 257 -16.64 20.06 2.51
C ALA A 257 -18.00 20.60 2.05
N GLY A 258 -19.11 20.10 2.60
CA GLY A 258 -20.47 20.52 2.27
C GLY A 258 -21.06 19.91 1.00
N ALA A 259 -20.50 18.79 0.51
CA ALA A 259 -20.98 18.11 -0.68
C ALA A 259 -22.39 17.52 -0.50
N ALA A 260 -23.25 17.65 -1.52
CA ALA A 260 -24.52 16.96 -1.61
C ALA A 260 -24.32 15.43 -1.79
N ILE A 261 -25.36 14.63 -1.55
CA ILE A 261 -25.26 13.16 -1.61
C ILE A 261 -24.68 12.65 -2.93
N ARG A 262 -25.09 13.22 -4.07
CA ARG A 262 -24.57 12.81 -5.38
C ARG A 262 -23.11 13.20 -5.58
N GLU A 263 -22.68 14.34 -5.05
CA GLU A 263 -21.30 14.80 -5.08
C GLU A 263 -20.40 13.92 -4.18
N ARG A 264 -20.92 13.42 -3.04
CA ARG A 264 -20.20 12.46 -2.18
C ARG A 264 -19.99 11.14 -2.92
N TRP A 265 -21.01 10.62 -3.62
CA TRP A 265 -20.85 9.45 -4.48
C TRP A 265 -19.86 9.70 -5.61
N ALA A 266 -19.86 10.89 -6.23
CA ALA A 266 -18.89 11.26 -7.25
C ALA A 266 -17.46 11.31 -6.70
N ALA A 267 -17.26 11.84 -5.50
CA ALA A 267 -15.96 11.84 -4.83
C ALA A 267 -15.41 10.40 -4.61
N VAL A 268 -16.27 9.51 -4.13
CA VAL A 268 -15.89 8.09 -3.96
C VAL A 268 -15.69 7.40 -5.32
N ALA A 269 -16.50 7.69 -6.34
CA ALA A 269 -16.36 7.11 -7.67
C ALA A 269 -15.05 7.55 -8.35
N LEU A 270 -14.68 8.83 -8.27
CA LEU A 270 -13.41 9.34 -8.77
C LEU A 270 -12.22 8.69 -8.05
N THR A 271 -12.31 8.53 -6.74
CA THR A 271 -11.31 7.81 -5.95
C THR A 271 -11.23 6.34 -6.38
N ALA A 272 -12.35 5.64 -6.49
CA ALA A 272 -12.39 4.23 -6.86
C ALA A 272 -11.93 3.95 -8.30
N SER A 273 -12.12 4.92 -9.21
CA SER A 273 -11.64 4.83 -10.60
C SER A 273 -10.19 5.32 -10.80
N PHE A 274 -9.54 5.84 -9.77
CA PHE A 274 -8.16 6.32 -9.84
C PHE A 274 -7.21 5.15 -10.15
N PRO A 275 -6.53 5.15 -11.32
CA PRO A 275 -5.79 3.99 -11.78
C PRO A 275 -4.72 3.47 -10.80
N PRO A 276 -3.92 4.31 -10.11
CA PRO A 276 -2.95 3.82 -9.13
C PRO A 276 -3.53 3.01 -7.97
N LEU A 277 -4.84 3.06 -7.75
CA LEU A 277 -5.47 2.30 -6.66
C LEU A 277 -5.28 0.79 -6.82
N VAL A 278 -5.28 0.27 -8.06
CA VAL A 278 -5.03 -1.17 -8.32
C VAL A 278 -3.57 -1.54 -8.06
N TRP A 279 -2.63 -0.63 -8.34
CA TRP A 279 -1.23 -0.85 -8.02
C TRP A 279 -1.03 -0.95 -6.50
N MET A 280 -1.57 0.02 -5.76
CA MET A 280 -1.51 0.05 -4.30
C MET A 280 -2.16 -1.17 -3.65
N ALA A 281 -3.24 -1.70 -4.24
CA ALA A 281 -4.00 -2.83 -3.69
C ALA A 281 -3.36 -4.20 -3.97
N ALA A 282 -2.37 -4.29 -4.88
CA ALA A 282 -1.77 -5.56 -5.32
C ALA A 282 -0.58 -6.03 -4.46
N GLY A 283 -0.21 -5.32 -3.38
CA GLY A 283 0.93 -5.68 -2.53
C GLY A 283 0.84 -5.09 -1.12
N GLN A 284 1.91 -5.22 -0.33
CA GLN A 284 2.00 -4.68 1.05
C GLN A 284 2.46 -3.22 1.10
N GLN A 285 2.20 -2.47 0.06
CA GLN A 285 2.63 -1.08 -0.05
C GLN A 285 1.91 -0.18 0.96
N THR A 286 2.60 0.84 1.44
CA THR A 286 2.10 1.73 2.50
C THR A 286 1.11 2.78 2.00
N GLU A 287 0.99 2.99 0.70
CA GLU A 287 0.23 4.08 0.07
C GLU A 287 -1.28 3.97 0.28
N LEU A 288 -1.85 2.74 0.33
CA LEU A 288 -3.28 2.58 0.68
C LEU A 288 -3.56 3.06 2.11
N ALA A 289 -2.76 2.61 3.06
CA ALA A 289 -2.87 3.01 4.46
C ALA A 289 -2.70 4.54 4.58
N ALA A 290 -1.66 5.10 3.94
CA ALA A 290 -1.41 6.54 3.93
C ALA A 290 -2.57 7.34 3.33
N THR A 291 -3.17 6.85 2.24
CA THR A 291 -4.35 7.48 1.62
C THR A 291 -5.53 7.54 2.59
N ALA A 292 -5.84 6.43 3.26
CA ALA A 292 -6.91 6.37 4.25
C ALA A 292 -6.64 7.30 5.44
N LEU A 293 -5.41 7.29 5.97
CA LEU A 293 -5.01 8.12 7.11
C LEU A 293 -4.99 9.62 6.75
N LEU A 294 -4.54 10.02 5.56
CA LEU A 294 -4.56 11.42 5.10
C LEU A 294 -5.99 11.94 4.92
N LEU A 295 -6.87 11.14 4.31
CA LEU A 295 -8.30 11.47 4.20
C LEU A 295 -8.95 11.62 5.59
N ALA A 296 -8.64 10.72 6.52
CA ALA A 296 -9.12 10.79 7.90
C ALA A 296 -8.56 12.03 8.64
N LEU A 297 -7.27 12.33 8.44
CA LEU A 297 -6.60 13.47 9.05
C LEU A 297 -7.23 14.79 8.61
N ILE A 298 -7.39 15.02 7.31
CA ILE A 298 -7.97 16.27 6.80
C ILE A 298 -9.45 16.40 7.20
N THR A 299 -10.20 15.29 7.21
CA THR A 299 -11.58 15.30 7.71
C THR A 299 -11.65 15.70 9.19
N THR A 300 -10.73 15.19 10.00
CA THR A 300 -10.61 15.53 11.42
C THR A 300 -10.25 17.02 11.61
N ILE A 301 -9.37 17.56 10.79
CA ILE A 301 -8.98 18.99 10.80
C ILE A 301 -10.17 19.90 10.45
N LEU A 302 -11.00 19.47 9.51
CA LEU A 302 -12.19 20.23 9.11
C LEU A 302 -13.35 20.11 10.11
N GLY A 303 -13.38 19.04 10.89
CA GLY A 303 -14.41 18.78 11.90
C GLY A 303 -14.31 19.70 13.12
N GLU A 304 -15.35 19.61 13.95
CA GLU A 304 -15.43 20.29 15.26
C GLU A 304 -15.39 19.27 16.40
N GLY A 305 -15.02 19.70 17.60
CA GLY A 305 -15.05 18.85 18.80
C GLY A 305 -13.70 18.71 19.52
N ARG A 306 -13.78 18.29 20.81
CA ARG A 306 -12.63 18.26 21.73
C ARG A 306 -11.63 17.11 21.44
N GLY A 307 -12.04 16.02 20.81
CA GLY A 307 -11.20 14.86 20.52
C GLY A 307 -10.23 15.01 19.34
N ARG A 308 -10.41 16.04 18.48
CA ARG A 308 -9.67 16.19 17.22
C ARG A 308 -8.15 16.24 17.36
N LEU A 309 -7.65 16.80 18.46
CA LEU A 309 -6.21 16.89 18.70
C LEU A 309 -5.58 15.49 18.86
N TRP A 310 -6.21 14.64 19.65
CA TRP A 310 -5.76 13.25 19.89
C TRP A 310 -5.89 12.38 18.65
N ILE A 311 -7.02 12.52 17.93
CA ILE A 311 -7.25 11.84 16.66
C ILE A 311 -6.21 12.28 15.64
N GLY A 312 -5.97 13.60 15.51
CA GLY A 312 -4.97 14.16 14.61
C GLY A 312 -3.56 13.67 14.95
N ALA A 313 -3.20 13.64 16.23
CA ALA A 313 -1.90 13.13 16.69
C ALA A 313 -1.71 11.64 16.35
N ALA A 314 -2.73 10.80 16.59
CA ALA A 314 -2.66 9.37 16.27
C ALA A 314 -2.57 9.12 14.75
N LEU A 315 -3.36 9.83 13.94
CA LEU A 315 -3.32 9.70 12.48
C LEU A 315 -2.00 10.19 11.88
N PHE A 316 -1.48 11.32 12.39
CA PHE A 316 -0.17 11.84 11.96
C PHE A 316 0.97 10.90 12.40
N ALA A 317 0.88 10.34 13.61
CA ALA A 317 1.82 9.30 14.07
C ALA A 317 1.81 8.08 13.14
N GLY A 318 0.63 7.60 12.75
CA GLY A 318 0.50 6.50 11.79
C GLY A 318 1.18 6.81 10.45
N LEU A 319 1.00 8.03 9.92
CA LEU A 319 1.65 8.45 8.66
C LEU A 319 3.17 8.47 8.78
N CYS A 320 3.72 8.99 9.88
CA CYS A 320 5.16 8.98 10.16
C CYS A 320 5.70 7.54 10.31
N ALA A 321 4.95 6.68 11.00
CA ALA A 321 5.32 5.29 11.24
C ALA A 321 5.17 4.39 10.00
N LEU A 322 4.47 4.84 8.95
CA LEU A 322 4.38 4.14 7.67
C LEU A 322 5.58 4.42 6.76
N LYS A 323 5.93 5.71 6.56
CA LYS A 323 7.02 6.11 5.65
C LYS A 323 7.30 7.61 5.77
N LEU A 324 8.57 8.03 5.64
CA LEU A 324 8.93 9.45 5.69
C LEU A 324 8.26 10.29 4.59
N ALA A 325 8.05 9.73 3.39
CA ALA A 325 7.32 10.42 2.32
C ALA A 325 5.87 10.77 2.73
N HIS A 326 5.21 9.91 3.50
CA HIS A 326 3.87 10.18 4.02
C HIS A 326 3.87 11.20 5.15
N ALA A 327 4.91 11.22 5.97
CA ALA A 327 5.13 12.28 6.96
C ALA A 327 5.32 13.64 6.27
N ALA A 328 6.12 13.69 5.20
CA ALA A 328 6.32 14.90 4.39
C ALA A 328 4.99 15.37 3.75
N ALA A 329 4.20 14.45 3.20
CA ALA A 329 2.87 14.77 2.66
C ALA A 329 1.92 15.31 3.74
N ALA A 330 1.99 14.81 4.97
CA ALA A 330 1.11 15.22 6.06
C ALA A 330 1.52 16.56 6.69
N LEU A 331 2.78 16.98 6.58
CA LEU A 331 3.29 18.20 7.22
C LEU A 331 2.53 19.48 6.84
N PRO A 332 2.22 19.78 5.57
CA PRO A 332 1.42 20.94 5.21
C PRO A 332 0.00 20.92 5.81
N LEU A 333 -0.59 19.72 5.94
CA LEU A 333 -1.89 19.55 6.57
C LEU A 333 -1.83 19.81 8.08
N LEU A 334 -0.76 19.39 8.74
CA LEU A 334 -0.51 19.69 10.14
C LEU A 334 -0.34 21.20 10.36
N LEU A 335 0.44 21.87 9.52
CA LEU A 335 0.60 23.33 9.58
C LEU A 335 -0.72 24.05 9.38
N TYR A 336 -1.54 23.58 8.44
CA TYR A 336 -2.90 24.07 8.25
C TYR A 336 -3.78 23.83 9.49
N ALA A 337 -3.66 22.68 10.15
CA ALA A 337 -4.38 22.37 11.39
C ALA A 337 -3.99 23.32 12.52
N LEU A 338 -2.70 23.56 12.73
CA LEU A 338 -2.18 24.50 13.75
C LEU A 338 -2.67 25.93 13.48
N TRP A 339 -2.67 26.34 12.21
CA TRP A 339 -3.21 27.64 11.83
C TRP A 339 -4.73 27.74 12.06
N ARG A 340 -5.49 26.72 11.67
CA ARG A 340 -6.96 26.70 11.79
C ARG A 340 -7.42 26.66 13.25
N HIS A 341 -6.66 25.98 14.11
CA HIS A 341 -7.00 25.74 15.50
C HIS A 341 -6.06 26.51 16.47
N ARG A 342 -5.66 27.74 16.09
CA ARG A 342 -4.93 28.63 16.99
C ARG A 342 -5.68 28.77 18.30
N GLY A 343 -4.95 28.75 19.43
CA GLY A 343 -5.54 28.82 20.77
C GLY A 343 -5.67 27.47 21.49
N VAL A 344 -5.14 26.40 20.93
CA VAL A 344 -4.90 25.17 21.71
C VAL A 344 -3.88 25.50 22.80
N ALA A 345 -4.24 25.19 24.06
CA ALA A 345 -3.35 25.40 25.19
C ALA A 345 -2.08 24.55 25.07
N PRO A 346 -0.90 25.02 25.56
CA PRO A 346 0.37 24.30 25.46
C PRO A 346 0.33 22.89 26.07
N GLY A 347 -0.33 22.71 27.21
CA GLY A 347 -0.40 21.40 27.89
C GLY A 347 -1.02 20.28 27.03
N PRO A 348 -2.25 20.44 26.51
CA PRO A 348 -2.82 19.46 25.56
C PRO A 348 -1.96 19.25 24.31
N LEU A 349 -1.29 20.28 23.80
CA LEU A 349 -0.42 20.16 22.63
C LEU A 349 0.82 19.30 22.96
N LEU A 350 1.47 19.51 24.11
CA LEU A 350 2.60 18.69 24.56
C LEU A 350 2.21 17.23 24.75
N LEU A 351 1.04 16.96 25.34
CA LEU A 351 0.53 15.59 25.48
C LEU A 351 0.23 14.96 24.12
N ALA A 352 -0.29 15.73 23.15
CA ALA A 352 -0.51 15.24 21.78
C ALA A 352 0.82 14.93 21.07
N CYS A 353 1.86 15.74 21.28
CA CYS A 353 3.22 15.45 20.80
C CYS A 353 3.80 14.20 21.47
N ALA A 354 3.58 14.00 22.77
CA ALA A 354 4.00 12.78 23.46
C ALA A 354 3.29 11.54 22.93
N LEU A 355 1.98 11.62 22.68
CA LEU A 355 1.20 10.54 22.04
C LEU A 355 1.73 10.26 20.62
N TRP A 356 1.96 11.29 19.82
CA TRP A 356 2.57 11.15 18.50
C TRP A 356 3.91 10.44 18.60
N ALA A 357 4.82 10.88 19.47
CA ALA A 357 6.13 10.26 19.65
C ALA A 357 6.01 8.79 20.07
N ALA A 358 5.14 8.47 21.03
CA ALA A 358 4.90 7.10 21.49
C ALA A 358 4.40 6.18 20.38
N LEU A 359 3.60 6.67 19.44
CA LEU A 359 3.02 5.85 18.37
C LEU A 359 3.90 5.83 17.10
N ALA A 360 4.69 6.88 16.84
CA ALA A 360 5.43 7.03 15.57
C ALA A 360 6.83 6.43 15.60
N THR A 361 7.51 6.40 16.77
CA THR A 361 8.98 6.37 16.78
C THR A 361 9.62 5.00 17.02
N SER A 362 8.85 3.93 17.18
CA SER A 362 9.39 2.60 17.53
C SER A 362 10.50 2.11 16.59
N SER A 363 10.32 2.20 15.25
CA SER A 363 11.31 1.81 14.27
C SER A 363 12.55 2.73 14.29
N PHE A 364 12.33 4.04 14.38
CA PHE A 364 13.40 5.03 14.41
C PHE A 364 14.31 4.87 15.64
N VAL A 365 13.71 4.63 16.80
CA VAL A 365 14.45 4.38 18.05
C VAL A 365 15.27 3.10 17.91
N GLN A 366 14.71 2.01 17.43
CA GLN A 366 15.43 0.76 17.24
C GLN A 366 16.55 0.90 16.18
N ALA A 367 16.28 1.58 15.06
CA ALA A 367 17.32 1.88 14.05
C ALA A 367 18.48 2.66 14.65
N GLY A 368 18.18 3.72 15.40
CA GLY A 368 19.19 4.56 16.06
C GLY A 368 20.08 3.77 17.01
N PHE A 369 19.50 2.94 17.89
CA PHE A 369 20.25 2.10 18.81
C PHE A 369 21.08 1.02 18.11
N ALA A 370 20.51 0.37 17.08
CA ALA A 370 21.17 -0.76 16.42
C ALA A 370 22.24 -0.33 15.40
N THR A 371 22.08 0.83 14.75
CA THR A 371 22.90 1.21 13.60
C THR A 371 23.55 2.58 13.72
N GLY A 372 23.20 3.38 14.72
CA GLY A 372 23.62 4.78 14.85
C GLY A 372 22.90 5.74 13.92
N ASN A 373 22.02 5.24 13.01
CA ASN A 373 21.22 6.05 12.10
C ASN A 373 19.73 5.76 12.31
N PRO A 374 18.95 6.66 12.95
CA PRO A 374 17.52 6.44 13.19
C PRO A 374 16.67 6.44 11.91
N LEU A 375 17.23 6.90 10.79
CA LEU A 375 16.56 7.02 9.50
C LEU A 375 17.14 6.06 8.43
N LEU A 376 17.93 5.06 8.85
CA LEU A 376 18.57 4.13 7.92
C LEU A 376 17.55 3.51 6.94
N PRO A 377 17.85 3.46 5.62
CA PRO A 377 19.12 3.77 4.94
C PRO A 377 19.28 5.24 4.50
N LEU A 378 18.30 6.09 4.81
CA LEU A 378 18.34 7.51 4.40
C LEU A 378 19.33 8.30 5.26
N PHE A 379 19.85 9.40 4.71
CA PHE A 379 20.74 10.36 5.38
C PHE A 379 22.02 9.75 5.97
N ASN A 380 22.54 8.66 5.37
CA ASN A 380 23.73 8.02 5.92
C ASN A 380 25.02 8.82 5.70
N GLU A 381 25.02 9.78 4.80
CA GLU A 381 26.09 10.79 4.68
C GLU A 381 26.20 11.68 5.93
N ILE A 382 25.10 11.87 6.68
CA ILE A 382 25.04 12.65 7.92
C ILE A 382 25.36 11.75 9.13
N PHE A 383 24.61 10.63 9.28
CA PHE A 383 24.70 9.76 10.45
C PHE A 383 25.91 8.83 10.44
N ARG A 384 26.47 8.53 9.26
CA ARG A 384 27.66 7.69 9.06
C ARG A 384 27.58 6.31 9.74
N SER A 385 26.40 5.69 9.70
CA SER A 385 26.23 4.32 10.19
C SER A 385 27.19 3.37 9.47
N PRO A 386 27.86 2.45 10.19
CA PRO A 386 28.74 1.44 9.57
C PRO A 386 27.98 0.37 8.79
N ALA A 387 26.64 0.37 8.83
CA ALA A 387 25.80 -0.62 8.15
C ALA A 387 25.83 -0.50 6.61
N MET A 388 26.15 0.69 6.09
CA MET A 388 26.28 0.94 4.66
C MET A 388 27.31 2.04 4.39
N PRO A 389 27.76 2.24 3.14
CA PRO A 389 28.64 3.36 2.79
C PRO A 389 28.06 4.71 3.24
N PRO A 390 28.90 5.71 3.58
CA PRO A 390 28.45 7.04 4.06
C PRO A 390 27.94 7.92 2.91
N VAL A 391 26.93 7.43 2.21
CA VAL A 391 26.24 8.08 1.11
C VAL A 391 24.74 8.11 1.37
N ALA A 392 24.02 9.08 0.82
CA ALA A 392 22.57 9.04 0.80
C ALA A 392 22.09 7.85 -0.03
N PHE A 393 21.05 7.17 0.46
CA PHE A 393 20.33 6.24 -0.41
C PHE A 393 19.57 7.04 -1.47
N ASP A 394 19.80 6.71 -2.72
CA ASP A 394 19.22 7.39 -3.86
C ASP A 394 18.75 6.38 -4.92
N ASP A 395 17.70 6.74 -5.66
CA ASP A 395 17.23 5.99 -6.81
C ASP A 395 17.22 6.87 -8.06
N PRO A 396 18.30 6.86 -8.85
CA PRO A 396 18.47 7.75 -9.99
C PRO A 396 17.41 7.57 -11.08
N ARG A 397 16.63 6.49 -11.08
CA ARG A 397 15.54 6.27 -12.03
C ARG A 397 14.47 7.36 -11.99
N TRP A 398 14.28 7.98 -10.80
CA TRP A 398 13.21 8.94 -10.54
C TRP A 398 13.66 10.39 -10.45
N HIS A 399 14.82 10.73 -11.01
CA HIS A 399 15.33 12.10 -11.13
C HIS A 399 14.92 12.76 -12.44
N ALA A 400 13.61 12.84 -12.70
CA ALA A 400 13.08 13.47 -13.92
C ALA A 400 13.14 15.02 -13.90
N GLY A 401 13.51 15.61 -12.77
CA GLY A 401 13.54 17.05 -12.55
C GLY A 401 12.20 17.64 -12.11
N PHE A 402 12.27 18.58 -11.17
CA PHE A 402 11.09 19.30 -10.68
C PHE A 402 10.82 20.52 -11.55
N ALA A 403 9.86 20.40 -12.48
CA ALA A 403 9.50 21.43 -13.45
C ALA A 403 8.02 21.82 -13.34
N PRO A 404 7.62 23.02 -13.84
CA PRO A 404 6.23 23.48 -13.76
C PRO A 404 5.21 22.56 -14.45
N ASP A 405 5.62 21.79 -15.44
CA ASP A 405 4.81 20.82 -16.17
C ASP A 405 4.87 19.38 -15.58
N LEU A 406 5.48 19.21 -14.39
CA LEU A 406 5.65 17.91 -13.75
C LEU A 406 4.35 17.11 -13.67
N LEU A 407 3.26 17.72 -13.17
CA LEU A 407 1.97 17.05 -13.02
C LEU A 407 1.31 16.69 -14.35
N TRP A 408 1.58 17.48 -15.39
CA TRP A 408 1.19 17.18 -16.75
C TRP A 408 1.93 15.94 -17.26
N ARG A 409 3.26 15.96 -17.17
CA ARG A 409 4.08 14.81 -17.61
C ARG A 409 3.75 13.56 -16.83
N MET A 410 3.58 13.64 -15.52
CA MET A 410 3.17 12.48 -14.71
C MET A 410 1.86 11.84 -15.18
N SER A 411 0.96 12.62 -15.81
CA SER A 411 -0.31 12.12 -16.34
C SER A 411 -0.21 11.52 -17.73
N PHE A 412 0.71 12.01 -18.57
CA PHE A 412 0.79 11.66 -20.00
C PHE A 412 2.07 10.93 -20.40
N ASP A 413 3.19 11.13 -19.68
CA ASP A 413 4.47 10.39 -19.79
C ASP A 413 4.71 9.62 -18.49
N THR A 414 3.73 8.82 -18.07
CA THR A 414 3.66 8.20 -16.72
C THR A 414 4.84 7.24 -16.47
N ASP A 415 5.34 6.56 -17.49
CA ASP A 415 6.44 5.59 -17.45
C ASP A 415 7.76 6.17 -16.91
N ARG A 416 7.97 7.49 -17.06
CA ARG A 416 9.14 8.21 -16.50
C ARG A 416 9.08 8.42 -14.99
N TYR A 417 7.92 8.20 -14.37
CA TYR A 417 7.64 8.57 -12.98
C TYR A 417 7.19 7.40 -12.12
N VAL A 418 6.92 6.25 -12.71
CA VAL A 418 6.53 5.02 -12.00
C VAL A 418 6.67 3.81 -12.92
N GLU A 419 6.75 2.62 -12.35
CA GLU A 419 6.76 1.33 -13.08
C GLU A 419 5.39 1.03 -13.70
N GLY A 420 4.98 1.85 -14.65
CA GLY A 420 3.70 1.79 -15.35
C GLY A 420 3.82 2.20 -16.81
N TRP A 421 2.70 2.50 -17.43
CA TRP A 421 2.58 2.96 -18.82
C TRP A 421 1.83 4.28 -18.86
N ASP A 422 1.93 5.00 -19.96
CA ASP A 422 1.29 6.30 -20.14
C ASP A 422 -0.21 6.26 -19.88
N GLY A 423 -0.70 7.31 -19.21
CA GLY A 423 -2.06 7.37 -18.70
C GLY A 423 -2.31 6.60 -17.39
N GLY A 424 -1.31 5.88 -16.89
CA GLY A 424 -1.42 5.09 -15.65
C GLY A 424 -1.66 5.91 -14.39
N LEU A 425 -1.34 7.22 -14.37
CA LEU A 425 -1.76 8.13 -13.29
C LEU A 425 -3.24 8.50 -13.37
N GLY A 426 -3.87 8.26 -14.53
CA GLY A 426 -5.24 8.74 -14.80
C GLY A 426 -5.29 10.24 -15.09
N PHE A 427 -6.45 10.69 -15.45
CA PHE A 427 -6.66 12.05 -15.98
C PHE A 427 -7.40 12.98 -15.02
N GLY A 428 -7.73 12.47 -13.81
CA GLY A 428 -8.52 13.22 -12.82
C GLY A 428 -7.88 14.54 -12.39
N LEU A 429 -6.57 14.55 -12.18
CA LEU A 429 -5.84 15.74 -11.76
C LEU A 429 -5.93 16.85 -12.81
N ILE A 430 -5.70 16.51 -14.08
CA ILE A 430 -5.76 17.47 -15.20
C ILE A 430 -7.21 17.88 -15.50
N ALA A 431 -8.12 16.91 -15.58
CA ALA A 431 -9.53 17.19 -15.87
C ALA A 431 -10.20 18.08 -14.81
N LEU A 432 -9.80 17.96 -13.54
CA LEU A 432 -10.26 18.80 -12.44
C LEU A 432 -9.37 20.03 -12.21
N GLY A 433 -8.30 20.23 -13.00
CA GLY A 433 -7.32 21.31 -12.83
C GLY A 433 -7.95 22.71 -12.78
N GLY A 434 -8.96 22.99 -13.62
CA GLY A 434 -9.68 24.26 -13.57
C GLY A 434 -10.46 24.48 -12.25
N LEU A 435 -11.01 23.41 -11.66
CA LEU A 435 -11.67 23.49 -10.34
C LEU A 435 -10.65 23.67 -9.23
N TRP A 436 -9.51 23.02 -9.35
CA TRP A 436 -8.38 23.17 -8.43
C TRP A 436 -7.90 24.62 -8.39
N LEU A 437 -7.64 25.24 -9.55
CA LEU A 437 -7.23 26.63 -9.65
C LEU A 437 -8.30 27.58 -9.08
N LEU A 438 -9.58 27.35 -9.41
CA LEU A 438 -10.67 28.12 -8.83
C LEU A 438 -10.73 28.02 -7.30
N ALA A 439 -10.49 26.84 -6.75
CA ALA A 439 -10.49 26.63 -5.31
C ALA A 439 -9.31 27.32 -4.61
N LEU A 440 -8.15 27.47 -5.27
CA LEU A 440 -7.00 28.22 -4.78
C LEU A 440 -7.26 29.74 -4.68
N VAL A 441 -8.13 30.30 -5.52
CA VAL A 441 -8.50 31.72 -5.45
C VAL A 441 -9.70 31.99 -4.55
N GLN A 442 -10.51 31.01 -4.19
CA GLN A 442 -11.67 31.15 -3.31
C GLN A 442 -11.25 31.36 -1.85
N ARG A 443 -11.58 32.52 -1.26
CA ARG A 443 -11.21 32.90 0.12
C ARG A 443 -11.49 31.80 1.16
N GLY A 444 -12.62 31.10 1.08
CA GLY A 444 -13.02 30.06 2.04
C GLY A 444 -12.30 28.71 1.89
N ARG A 445 -11.69 28.42 0.72
CA ARG A 445 -11.07 27.11 0.42
C ARG A 445 -9.57 27.19 0.13
N ARG A 446 -9.04 28.39 -0.20
CA ARG A 446 -7.67 28.56 -0.72
C ARG A 446 -6.60 27.94 0.16
N LEU A 447 -6.65 28.16 1.48
CA LEU A 447 -5.61 27.64 2.39
C LEU A 447 -5.66 26.12 2.52
N LEU A 448 -6.87 25.54 2.56
CA LEU A 448 -7.04 24.09 2.55
C LEU A 448 -6.48 23.47 1.27
N VAL A 449 -6.87 24.02 0.12
CA VAL A 449 -6.41 23.50 -1.18
C VAL A 449 -4.94 23.75 -1.39
N ALA A 450 -4.39 24.87 -0.92
CA ALA A 450 -2.95 25.13 -0.91
C ALA A 450 -2.19 24.12 -0.04
N ALA A 451 -2.70 23.80 1.15
CA ALA A 451 -2.10 22.78 2.02
C ALA A 451 -2.10 21.39 1.35
N ILE A 452 -3.20 21.00 0.68
CA ILE A 452 -3.26 19.75 -0.07
C ILE A 452 -2.33 19.78 -1.29
N THR A 453 -2.21 20.91 -1.96
CA THR A 453 -1.25 21.08 -3.07
C THR A 453 0.18 20.91 -2.60
N LEU A 454 0.54 21.53 -1.46
CA LEU A 454 1.86 21.35 -0.85
C LEU A 454 2.07 19.90 -0.38
N SER A 455 1.02 19.26 0.15
CA SER A 455 1.03 17.83 0.51
C SER A 455 1.32 16.93 -0.70
N LEU A 456 0.88 17.31 -1.89
CA LEU A 456 1.17 16.62 -3.14
C LEU A 456 2.62 16.87 -3.62
N LEU A 457 3.08 18.12 -3.56
CA LEU A 457 4.35 18.54 -4.17
C LEU A 457 5.56 18.25 -3.28
N LEU A 458 5.43 18.37 -1.94
CA LEU A 458 6.56 18.28 -1.02
C LEU A 458 7.30 16.93 -1.09
N PRO A 459 6.62 15.76 -1.16
CA PRO A 459 7.31 14.48 -1.33
C PRO A 459 8.03 14.31 -2.67
N LEU A 460 7.66 15.09 -3.69
CA LEU A 460 8.25 15.06 -5.02
C LEU A 460 9.50 15.95 -5.16
N LEU A 461 9.82 16.78 -4.16
CA LEU A 461 11.00 17.65 -4.23
C LEU A 461 12.31 16.86 -4.33
N PRO A 462 12.57 15.86 -3.47
CA PRO A 462 13.81 15.09 -3.54
C PRO A 462 13.81 14.07 -4.67
N LEU A 463 12.65 13.53 -5.02
CA LEU A 463 12.53 12.41 -5.96
C LEU A 463 11.17 12.45 -6.65
N GLN A 464 11.15 12.51 -7.98
CA GLN A 464 9.92 12.64 -8.76
C GLN A 464 9.25 11.28 -9.01
N TYR A 465 9.13 10.47 -7.95
CA TYR A 465 8.43 9.20 -7.99
C TYR A 465 6.93 9.40 -7.75
N ALA A 466 6.11 9.23 -8.79
CA ALA A 466 4.68 9.53 -8.80
C ALA A 466 3.90 8.90 -7.64
N ARG A 467 4.33 7.72 -7.21
CA ARG A 467 3.78 6.97 -6.10
C ARG A 467 3.65 7.81 -4.80
N TYR A 468 4.59 8.72 -4.53
CA TYR A 468 4.56 9.56 -3.34
C TYR A 468 3.47 10.64 -3.38
N ALA A 469 3.00 11.00 -4.57
CA ALA A 469 1.92 11.96 -4.76
C ALA A 469 0.52 11.34 -4.68
N TRP A 470 0.38 10.02 -4.90
CA TRP A 470 -0.92 9.36 -5.03
C TRP A 470 -1.88 9.62 -3.86
N PRO A 471 -1.47 9.51 -2.58
CA PRO A 471 -2.37 9.78 -1.46
C PRO A 471 -2.95 11.19 -1.51
N SER A 472 -2.13 12.20 -1.85
CA SER A 472 -2.56 13.60 -1.93
C SER A 472 -3.41 13.90 -3.16
N ILE A 473 -3.22 13.20 -4.28
CA ILE A 473 -4.12 13.27 -5.43
C ILE A 473 -5.53 12.83 -5.03
N VAL A 474 -5.66 11.76 -4.27
CA VAL A 474 -6.96 11.26 -3.78
C VAL A 474 -7.66 12.30 -2.88
N LEU A 475 -6.92 13.08 -2.09
CA LEU A 475 -7.50 14.20 -1.33
C LEU A 475 -8.18 15.21 -2.26
N LEU A 476 -7.54 15.57 -3.39
CA LEU A 476 -8.13 16.47 -4.40
C LEU A 476 -9.34 15.86 -5.08
N LEU A 477 -9.27 14.58 -5.48
CA LEU A 477 -10.38 13.86 -6.10
C LEU A 477 -11.61 13.79 -5.18
N ALA A 478 -11.39 13.64 -3.88
CA ALA A 478 -12.46 13.60 -2.88
C ALA A 478 -13.04 15.00 -2.56
N LEU A 479 -12.22 16.04 -2.61
CA LEU A 479 -12.62 17.41 -2.21
C LEU A 479 -13.27 18.21 -3.33
N LEU A 480 -12.70 18.17 -4.55
CA LEU A 480 -13.05 19.08 -5.64
C LEU A 480 -14.49 18.94 -6.18
N PRO A 481 -15.17 17.77 -6.14
CA PRO A 481 -16.57 17.66 -6.56
C PRO A 481 -17.57 18.44 -5.71
N ALA A 482 -17.22 18.83 -4.48
CA ALA A 482 -18.12 19.49 -3.54
C ALA A 482 -18.59 20.88 -4.05
N GLY A 483 -19.89 21.06 -4.18
CA GLY A 483 -20.54 22.27 -4.66
C GLY A 483 -20.49 22.45 -6.19
N LEU A 484 -20.21 21.37 -6.94
CA LEU A 484 -20.11 21.40 -8.40
C LEU A 484 -21.45 21.15 -9.10
N GLU A 485 -22.29 20.23 -8.57
CA GLU A 485 -23.58 19.89 -9.17
C GLU A 485 -24.51 21.13 -9.35
N PRO A 486 -24.68 22.03 -8.34
CA PRO A 486 -25.50 23.22 -8.51
C PRO A 486 -25.01 24.19 -9.59
N LYS A 487 -23.67 24.17 -9.85
CA LYS A 487 -23.05 25.08 -10.84
C LYS A 487 -23.16 24.57 -12.26
N LEU A 488 -23.04 23.25 -12.46
CA LEU A 488 -23.08 22.62 -13.78
C LEU A 488 -24.46 22.12 -14.19
N GLY A 489 -25.37 21.96 -13.23
CA GLY A 489 -26.61 21.22 -13.41
C GLY A 489 -26.40 19.71 -13.37
N ALA A 490 -27.39 18.99 -12.88
CA ALA A 490 -27.29 17.55 -12.58
C ALA A 490 -26.92 16.67 -13.79
N ARG A 491 -27.33 17.06 -15.01
CA ARG A 491 -27.05 16.28 -16.23
C ARG A 491 -25.57 16.39 -16.63
N ILE A 492 -25.04 17.61 -16.72
CA ILE A 492 -23.64 17.85 -17.10
C ILE A 492 -22.72 17.28 -16.04
N PHE A 493 -22.97 17.54 -14.75
CA PHE A 493 -22.22 16.98 -13.63
C PHE A 493 -22.11 15.46 -13.73
N ARG A 494 -23.25 14.77 -13.88
CA ARG A 494 -23.30 13.32 -13.98
C ARG A 494 -22.45 12.79 -15.12
N TRP A 495 -22.60 13.33 -16.34
CA TRP A 495 -21.87 12.83 -17.49
C TRP A 495 -20.38 13.15 -17.44
N SER A 496 -19.99 14.29 -16.86
CA SER A 496 -18.58 14.62 -16.62
C SER A 496 -17.92 13.61 -15.67
N ILE A 497 -18.58 13.26 -14.56
CA ILE A 497 -18.07 12.26 -13.61
C ILE A 497 -18.02 10.88 -14.25
N VAL A 498 -19.07 10.45 -14.94
CA VAL A 498 -19.09 9.14 -15.63
C VAL A 498 -18.00 9.07 -16.69
N GLY A 499 -17.86 10.10 -17.53
CA GLY A 499 -16.83 10.15 -18.58
C GLY A 499 -15.42 10.05 -18.00
N LEU A 500 -15.14 10.78 -16.92
CA LEU A 500 -13.84 10.73 -16.27
C LEU A 500 -13.56 9.38 -15.61
N CYS A 501 -14.56 8.79 -14.93
CA CYS A 501 -14.41 7.45 -14.35
C CYS A 501 -14.19 6.38 -15.43
N VAL A 502 -14.91 6.45 -16.55
CA VAL A 502 -14.71 5.51 -17.68
C VAL A 502 -13.34 5.69 -18.31
N LEU A 503 -12.88 6.93 -18.49
CA LEU A 503 -11.55 7.21 -19.01
C LEU A 503 -10.46 6.68 -18.07
N ASN A 504 -10.57 6.91 -16.77
CA ASN A 504 -9.65 6.34 -15.78
C ASN A 504 -9.68 4.81 -15.80
N LEU A 505 -10.86 4.18 -15.88
CA LEU A 505 -11.00 2.73 -15.95
C LEU A 505 -10.36 2.17 -17.23
N ALA A 506 -10.46 2.89 -18.35
CA ALA A 506 -9.85 2.49 -19.62
C ALA A 506 -8.33 2.36 -19.54
N TYR A 507 -7.68 3.17 -18.69
CA TYR A 507 -6.23 3.15 -18.48
C TYR A 507 -5.82 2.54 -17.13
N GLN A 508 -6.74 1.94 -16.40
CA GLN A 508 -6.48 1.44 -15.03
C GLN A 508 -5.31 0.45 -14.97
N SER A 509 -5.18 -0.42 -15.94
CA SER A 509 -4.08 -1.40 -15.96
C SER A 509 -2.71 -0.79 -16.26
N ASN A 510 -2.66 0.41 -16.84
CA ASN A 510 -1.39 1.11 -17.11
C ASN A 510 -0.72 1.61 -15.82
N ALA A 511 -1.44 1.71 -14.72
CA ALA A 511 -0.87 2.08 -13.44
C ALA A 511 0.07 1.01 -12.84
N SER A 512 0.05 -0.22 -13.35
CA SER A 512 0.78 -1.35 -12.76
C SER A 512 1.25 -2.33 -13.82
N TRP A 513 2.54 -2.64 -13.80
CA TRP A 513 3.13 -3.64 -14.68
C TRP A 513 2.44 -5.02 -14.55
N LEU A 514 1.98 -5.40 -13.35
CA LEU A 514 1.26 -6.65 -13.11
C LEU A 514 -0.08 -6.68 -13.85
N HIS A 515 -0.86 -5.61 -13.76
CA HIS A 515 -2.16 -5.52 -14.41
C HIS A 515 -2.00 -5.41 -15.93
N HIS A 516 -1.05 -4.61 -16.39
CA HIS A 516 -0.74 -4.46 -17.81
C HIS A 516 -0.30 -5.79 -18.44
N SER A 517 0.53 -6.58 -17.75
CA SER A 517 1.04 -7.88 -18.22
C SER A 517 0.07 -9.06 -18.07
N ALA A 518 -1.20 -8.81 -17.77
CA ALA A 518 -2.27 -9.81 -17.63
C ALA A 518 -2.23 -10.67 -16.35
N ALA A 519 -1.63 -10.21 -15.26
CA ALA A 519 -1.63 -10.97 -14.01
C ALA A 519 -3.04 -11.33 -13.54
N LEU A 520 -3.98 -10.37 -13.59
CA LEU A 520 -5.39 -10.61 -13.21
C LEU A 520 -6.06 -11.68 -14.10
N LYS A 521 -5.82 -11.66 -15.41
CA LYS A 521 -6.34 -12.69 -16.34
C LYS A 521 -5.81 -14.08 -15.98
N ARG A 522 -4.53 -14.19 -15.57
CA ARG A 522 -3.93 -15.46 -15.11
C ARG A 522 -4.53 -15.92 -13.78
N ALA A 523 -4.69 -15.00 -12.82
CA ALA A 523 -5.31 -15.29 -11.52
C ALA A 523 -6.75 -15.85 -11.70
N ILE A 524 -7.55 -15.23 -12.55
CA ILE A 524 -8.93 -15.67 -12.80
C ILE A 524 -8.98 -17.05 -13.44
N ARG A 525 -8.00 -17.40 -14.29
CA ARG A 525 -7.93 -18.73 -14.93
C ARG A 525 -7.52 -19.84 -13.98
N SER A 526 -6.85 -19.51 -12.89
CA SER A 526 -6.35 -20.46 -11.88
C SER A 526 -6.69 -19.98 -10.48
N PRO A 527 -7.98 -19.94 -10.09
CA PRO A 527 -8.44 -19.24 -8.88
C PRO A 527 -7.94 -19.82 -7.55
N PHE A 528 -7.45 -21.07 -7.54
CA PHE A 528 -6.94 -21.72 -6.31
C PHE A 528 -5.49 -22.19 -6.44
N ASP A 529 -4.82 -21.81 -7.53
CA ASP A 529 -3.44 -22.17 -7.82
C ASP A 529 -2.65 -20.94 -8.28
N ASP A 530 -1.73 -20.45 -7.47
CA ASP A 530 -0.85 -19.34 -7.81
C ASP A 530 0.36 -19.75 -8.66
N THR A 531 0.56 -21.07 -8.89
CA THR A 531 1.70 -21.61 -9.65
C THR A 531 1.86 -20.97 -11.04
N PRO A 532 0.80 -20.80 -11.86
CA PRO A 532 0.95 -20.16 -13.17
C PRO A 532 1.38 -18.69 -13.10
N LEU A 533 0.94 -17.98 -12.05
CA LEU A 533 1.36 -16.61 -11.78
C LEU A 533 2.84 -16.56 -11.36
N LEU A 534 3.19 -17.38 -10.36
CA LEU A 534 4.56 -17.43 -9.86
C LEU A 534 5.55 -17.87 -10.94
N ARG A 535 5.19 -18.86 -11.75
CA ARG A 535 6.04 -19.29 -12.88
C ARG A 535 6.27 -18.17 -13.89
N ALA A 536 5.25 -17.34 -14.14
CA ALA A 536 5.36 -16.24 -15.09
C ALA A 536 6.14 -15.04 -14.57
N TYR A 537 6.07 -14.75 -13.27
CA TYR A 537 6.58 -13.50 -12.69
C TYR A 537 7.67 -13.70 -11.64
N LEU A 538 7.60 -14.78 -10.86
CA LEU A 538 8.45 -15.04 -9.70
C LEU A 538 8.80 -16.53 -9.56
N PRO A 539 9.49 -17.13 -10.54
CA PRO A 539 9.90 -18.53 -10.48
C PRO A 539 10.74 -18.86 -9.22
N GLU A 540 11.43 -17.85 -8.65
CA GLU A 540 12.16 -17.98 -7.39
C GLU A 540 11.27 -18.50 -6.26
N ARG A 541 10.04 -17.96 -6.12
CA ARG A 541 9.13 -18.40 -5.06
C ARG A 541 8.71 -19.86 -5.20
N LEU A 542 8.59 -20.37 -6.42
CA LEU A 542 8.32 -21.79 -6.64
C LEU A 542 9.50 -22.66 -6.21
N LEU A 543 10.72 -22.22 -6.50
CA LEU A 543 11.94 -22.92 -6.10
C LEU A 543 12.12 -22.88 -4.58
N LEU A 544 11.85 -21.74 -3.94
CA LEU A 544 11.93 -21.60 -2.47
C LEU A 544 10.92 -22.49 -1.74
N ARG A 545 9.77 -22.81 -2.35
CA ARG A 545 8.81 -23.82 -1.82
C ARG A 545 9.35 -25.26 -1.86
N ARG A 546 10.46 -25.53 -2.58
CA ARG A 546 11.14 -26.83 -2.60
C ARG A 546 12.12 -27.02 -1.45
N LEU A 547 12.41 -25.97 -0.70
CA LEU A 547 13.25 -26.08 0.49
C LEU A 547 12.58 -27.03 1.49
N PRO A 548 13.34 -27.93 2.16
CA PRO A 548 12.78 -28.83 3.14
C PRO A 548 12.11 -28.09 4.31
N ASP A 549 11.01 -28.62 4.79
CA ASP A 549 10.33 -28.09 5.97
C ASP A 549 11.26 -28.16 7.19
N GLY A 550 11.34 -27.06 7.94
CA GLY A 550 12.20 -26.96 9.12
C GLY A 550 13.70 -26.76 8.82
N ASP A 551 14.10 -26.68 7.54
CA ASP A 551 15.49 -26.34 7.19
C ASP A 551 15.83 -24.93 7.67
N SER A 552 16.95 -24.82 8.41
CA SER A 552 17.49 -23.56 8.93
C SER A 552 18.65 -23.00 8.10
N GLY A 553 19.04 -23.68 7.01
CA GLY A 553 20.17 -23.32 6.17
C GLY A 553 20.00 -21.95 5.51
N LEU A 554 21.11 -21.20 5.39
CA LEU A 554 21.09 -19.91 4.72
C LEU A 554 20.90 -20.07 3.21
N VAL A 555 20.10 -19.16 2.65
CA VAL A 555 19.80 -19.07 1.21
C VAL A 555 20.41 -17.80 0.66
N LEU A 556 21.29 -17.92 -0.34
CA LEU A 556 21.88 -16.78 -1.03
C LEU A 556 21.23 -16.58 -2.41
N ALA A 557 20.57 -15.43 -2.60
CA ALA A 557 20.09 -14.99 -3.90
C ALA A 557 21.21 -14.18 -4.60
N THR A 558 21.71 -14.70 -5.72
CA THR A 558 22.89 -14.15 -6.43
C THR A 558 22.55 -13.21 -7.59
N ASP A 559 21.28 -13.01 -7.91
CA ASP A 559 20.85 -12.00 -8.88
C ASP A 559 20.65 -10.65 -8.17
N PRO A 560 21.45 -9.59 -8.50
CA PRO A 560 21.33 -8.29 -7.85
C PRO A 560 19.96 -7.60 -8.05
N ALA A 561 19.28 -7.91 -9.17
CA ALA A 561 17.98 -7.34 -9.49
C ALA A 561 16.82 -8.09 -8.82
N ARG A 562 17.05 -9.29 -8.28
CA ARG A 562 16.00 -10.20 -7.78
C ARG A 562 16.33 -10.72 -6.38
N GLY A 563 16.60 -9.80 -5.47
CA GLY A 563 16.93 -10.09 -4.06
C GLY A 563 15.71 -10.49 -3.21
N PHE A 564 14.93 -11.48 -3.65
CA PHE A 564 13.64 -11.87 -3.07
C PHE A 564 13.82 -12.81 -1.88
N ILE A 565 14.20 -12.25 -0.74
CA ILE A 565 14.60 -13.00 0.47
C ILE A 565 13.69 -12.79 1.68
N ALA A 566 12.74 -11.85 1.60
CA ALA A 566 11.96 -11.42 2.76
C ALA A 566 11.16 -12.57 3.39
N GLU A 567 10.56 -13.46 2.60
CA GLU A 567 9.75 -14.58 3.08
C GLU A 567 10.58 -15.71 3.77
N LEU A 568 11.90 -15.64 3.69
CA LEU A 568 12.79 -16.67 4.25
C LEU A 568 13.00 -16.57 5.77
N GLY A 569 12.21 -15.78 6.47
CA GLY A 569 12.24 -15.72 7.94
C GLY A 569 13.55 -15.21 8.53
N GLY A 570 14.35 -14.43 7.78
CA GLY A 570 15.65 -13.90 8.19
C GLY A 570 16.86 -14.74 7.76
N ARG A 571 16.66 -15.93 7.17
CA ARG A 571 17.74 -16.79 6.65
C ARG A 571 18.16 -16.48 5.21
N GLY A 572 17.49 -15.55 4.54
CA GLY A 572 17.87 -15.08 3.20
C GLY A 572 19.06 -14.13 3.22
N ARG A 573 19.88 -14.19 2.18
CA ARG A 573 20.96 -13.25 1.87
C ARG A 573 20.86 -12.87 0.41
N THR A 574 21.23 -11.63 0.07
CA THR A 574 21.18 -11.14 -1.31
C THR A 574 22.40 -10.32 -1.65
N VAL A 575 22.80 -10.35 -2.92
CA VAL A 575 23.89 -9.53 -3.46
C VAL A 575 23.38 -8.19 -4.04
N SER A 576 22.12 -7.84 -3.80
CA SER A 576 21.52 -6.58 -4.27
C SER A 576 22.09 -5.35 -3.56
N SER A 577 21.85 -4.16 -4.11
CA SER A 577 22.20 -2.87 -3.48
C SER A 577 21.57 -2.66 -2.10
N HIS A 578 20.53 -3.42 -1.77
CA HIS A 578 19.88 -3.40 -0.46
C HIS A 578 20.66 -4.16 0.63
N ALA A 579 21.71 -4.89 0.26
CA ALA A 579 22.64 -5.55 1.18
C ALA A 579 24.10 -5.23 0.79
N PRO A 580 24.57 -3.98 1.00
CA PRO A 580 25.85 -3.49 0.47
C PRO A 580 27.05 -4.34 0.85
N ARG A 581 27.07 -4.89 2.06
CA ARG A 581 28.17 -5.78 2.52
C ARG A 581 28.21 -7.09 1.74
N TRP A 582 27.06 -7.69 1.47
CA TRP A 582 26.96 -8.90 0.65
C TRP A 582 27.28 -8.63 -0.80
N GLN A 583 26.83 -7.47 -1.33
CA GLN A 583 27.18 -7.02 -2.67
C GLN A 583 28.70 -6.86 -2.83
N ALA A 584 29.37 -6.25 -1.85
CA ALA A 584 30.83 -6.08 -1.88
C ALA A 584 31.56 -7.44 -1.85
N ARG A 585 31.15 -8.38 -0.98
CA ARG A 585 31.70 -9.74 -0.92
C ARG A 585 31.54 -10.50 -2.23
N ALA A 586 30.36 -10.43 -2.83
CA ALA A 586 30.07 -11.03 -4.13
C ALA A 586 30.94 -10.46 -5.25
N ARG A 587 31.08 -9.13 -5.30
CA ARG A 587 31.98 -8.47 -6.27
C ARG A 587 33.42 -8.92 -6.10
N THR A 588 33.92 -9.06 -4.87
CA THR A 588 35.25 -9.59 -4.61
C THR A 588 35.37 -11.05 -5.07
N ALA A 589 34.37 -11.88 -4.80
CA ALA A 589 34.37 -13.27 -5.26
C ALA A 589 34.32 -13.39 -6.80
N ASP A 590 33.68 -12.44 -7.49
CA ASP A 590 33.61 -12.41 -8.96
C ASP A 590 34.93 -11.99 -9.63
N THR A 591 35.88 -11.40 -8.92
CA THR A 591 37.22 -11.10 -9.49
C THR A 591 38.07 -12.33 -9.70
N ASP A 592 37.73 -13.44 -9.06
CA ASP A 592 38.47 -14.72 -9.15
C ASP A 592 37.79 -15.66 -10.16
N ALA A 593 38.32 -15.73 -11.37
CA ALA A 593 37.78 -16.56 -12.45
C ALA A 593 37.84 -18.06 -12.15
N SER A 594 38.69 -18.52 -11.20
CA SER A 594 38.76 -19.93 -10.78
C SER A 594 37.49 -20.38 -10.04
N GLY A 595 36.79 -19.42 -9.41
CA GLY A 595 35.63 -19.63 -8.56
C GLY A 595 35.98 -19.95 -7.09
N ASP A 596 37.26 -19.97 -6.71
CA ASP A 596 37.66 -20.20 -5.32
C ASP A 596 37.16 -19.10 -4.38
N GLY A 597 37.07 -17.87 -4.88
CA GLY A 597 36.45 -16.75 -4.15
C GLY A 597 35.01 -17.05 -3.74
N TRP A 598 34.19 -17.57 -4.65
CA TRP A 598 32.81 -17.98 -4.35
C TRP A 598 32.75 -19.19 -3.43
N ARG A 599 33.57 -20.21 -3.70
CA ARG A 599 33.67 -21.40 -2.83
C ARG A 599 33.99 -21.03 -1.39
N THR A 600 34.96 -20.15 -1.21
CA THR A 600 35.36 -19.62 0.11
C THR A 600 34.23 -18.84 0.76
N LEU A 601 33.51 -17.96 0.01
CA LEU A 601 32.37 -17.23 0.51
C LEU A 601 31.26 -18.16 0.99
N PHE A 602 30.92 -19.18 0.23
CA PHE A 602 29.89 -20.16 0.61
C PHE A 602 30.26 -20.89 1.91
N ALA A 603 31.50 -21.37 2.03
CA ALA A 603 31.96 -22.10 3.21
C ALA A 603 32.03 -21.20 4.46
N ARG A 604 32.58 -19.98 4.31
CA ARG A 604 32.74 -19.02 5.42
C ARG A 604 31.42 -18.58 6.02
N GLU A 605 30.41 -18.36 5.18
CA GLU A 605 29.10 -17.83 5.59
C GLU A 605 28.06 -18.94 5.81
N ASP A 606 28.47 -20.21 5.80
CA ASP A 606 27.62 -21.40 5.95
C ASP A 606 26.38 -21.38 5.03
N ILE A 607 26.60 -21.03 3.76
CA ILE A 607 25.52 -21.01 2.77
C ILE A 607 25.16 -22.43 2.39
N ARG A 608 23.88 -22.77 2.51
CA ARG A 608 23.38 -24.12 2.18
C ARG A 608 22.65 -24.16 0.84
N TRP A 609 22.06 -23.05 0.45
CA TRP A 609 21.24 -22.94 -0.74
C TRP A 609 21.66 -21.72 -1.55
N VAL A 610 21.77 -21.88 -2.85
CA VAL A 610 22.09 -20.76 -3.75
C VAL A 610 21.01 -20.68 -4.83
N LEU A 611 20.38 -19.53 -4.92
CA LEU A 611 19.40 -19.21 -5.95
C LEU A 611 20.10 -18.41 -7.04
N VAL A 612 20.13 -18.93 -8.25
CA VAL A 612 20.92 -18.40 -9.36
C VAL A 612 20.03 -18.16 -10.58
N ASN A 613 20.17 -17.01 -11.19
CA ASN A 613 19.68 -16.77 -12.54
C ASN A 613 20.77 -17.22 -13.53
N ALA A 614 20.53 -18.30 -14.25
CA ALA A 614 21.50 -18.91 -15.14
C ALA A 614 21.89 -18.01 -16.33
N GLU A 615 21.04 -17.06 -16.73
CA GLU A 615 21.32 -16.12 -17.82
C GLU A 615 22.28 -15.01 -17.38
N THR A 616 22.17 -14.54 -16.14
CA THR A 616 22.96 -13.41 -15.61
C THR A 616 24.14 -13.84 -14.74
N ALA A 617 24.24 -15.13 -14.38
CA ALA A 617 25.32 -15.66 -13.54
C ALA A 617 26.70 -15.44 -14.15
N SER A 618 27.65 -14.92 -13.36
CA SER A 618 29.03 -14.73 -13.77
C SER A 618 29.75 -16.06 -14.05
N PRO A 619 30.77 -16.08 -14.91
CA PRO A 619 31.61 -17.25 -15.07
C PRO A 619 32.27 -17.71 -13.75
N ALA A 620 32.70 -16.78 -12.91
CA ALA A 620 33.27 -17.03 -11.59
C ALA A 620 32.28 -17.72 -10.64
N LEU A 621 31.01 -17.25 -10.59
CA LEU A 621 29.96 -17.90 -9.80
C LEU A 621 29.72 -19.34 -10.27
N ARG A 622 29.65 -19.57 -11.59
CA ARG A 622 29.46 -20.91 -12.15
C ARG A 622 30.64 -21.83 -11.82
N ALA A 623 31.87 -21.31 -11.88
CA ALA A 623 33.06 -22.04 -11.46
C ALA A 623 33.04 -22.36 -9.95
N GLY A 624 32.65 -21.37 -9.12
CA GLY A 624 32.53 -21.53 -7.68
C GLY A 624 31.48 -22.56 -7.25
N LEU A 625 30.34 -22.64 -7.92
CA LEU A 625 29.34 -23.71 -7.68
C LEU A 625 29.92 -25.09 -7.99
N ARG A 626 30.66 -25.25 -9.09
CA ARG A 626 31.36 -26.52 -9.41
C ARG A 626 32.42 -26.87 -8.38
N ALA A 627 33.29 -25.90 -8.03
CA ALA A 627 34.35 -26.09 -7.04
C ALA A 627 33.80 -26.39 -5.63
N ALA A 628 32.61 -25.90 -5.30
CA ALA A 628 31.90 -26.22 -4.07
C ALA A 628 31.08 -27.52 -4.14
N SER A 629 31.16 -28.27 -5.24
CA SER A 629 30.37 -29.50 -5.46
C SER A 629 28.86 -29.28 -5.31
N ALA A 630 28.41 -28.13 -5.74
CA ALA A 630 26.98 -27.78 -5.67
C ALA A 630 26.14 -28.70 -6.57
N ARG A 631 24.96 -29.10 -6.07
CA ARG A 631 24.02 -29.95 -6.79
C ARG A 631 22.78 -29.14 -7.18
N GLU A 632 22.40 -29.19 -8.45
CA GLU A 632 21.10 -28.63 -8.89
C GLU A 632 19.96 -29.43 -8.25
N VAL A 633 19.04 -28.74 -7.57
CA VAL A 633 17.90 -29.36 -6.88
C VAL A 633 16.64 -29.16 -7.69
N ALA A 634 16.45 -27.97 -8.23
CA ALA A 634 15.28 -27.64 -9.04
C ALA A 634 15.56 -26.45 -9.96
N ARG A 635 14.78 -26.36 -11.04
CA ARG A 635 14.86 -25.30 -12.05
C ARG A 635 13.46 -24.86 -12.48
N GLU A 636 13.27 -23.55 -12.60
CA GLU A 636 12.08 -22.94 -13.21
C GLU A 636 12.56 -21.85 -14.19
N GLY A 637 12.50 -22.15 -15.49
CA GLY A 637 13.04 -21.27 -16.52
C GLY A 637 14.55 -21.06 -16.37
N ALA A 638 14.96 -19.79 -16.32
CA ALA A 638 16.36 -19.41 -16.10
C ALA A 638 16.82 -19.51 -14.64
N ILE A 639 15.89 -19.64 -13.69
CA ILE A 639 16.22 -19.64 -12.27
C ILE A 639 16.49 -21.07 -11.79
N VAL A 640 17.56 -21.24 -11.03
CA VAL A 640 18.03 -22.54 -10.53
C VAL A 640 18.30 -22.48 -9.05
N LEU A 641 17.81 -23.46 -8.32
CA LEU A 641 18.13 -23.68 -6.90
C LEU A 641 19.22 -24.74 -6.79
N TRP A 642 20.33 -24.36 -6.17
CA TRP A 642 21.46 -25.23 -5.89
C TRP A 642 21.56 -25.55 -4.40
N ALA A 643 21.87 -26.82 -4.07
CA ALA A 643 22.25 -27.23 -2.72
C ALA A 643 23.77 -27.34 -2.64
N LEU A 644 24.35 -26.82 -1.57
CA LEU A 644 25.75 -26.98 -1.21
C LEU A 644 25.89 -28.12 -0.19
N PRO A 645 26.98 -28.90 -0.24
CA PRO A 645 27.23 -29.91 0.78
C PRO A 645 27.33 -29.27 2.17
N ALA A 646 26.94 -30.01 3.20
CA ALA A 646 27.16 -29.56 4.57
C ALA A 646 28.68 -29.32 4.76
N ALA A 647 29.04 -28.15 5.29
CA ALA A 647 30.41 -28.01 5.77
C ALA A 647 30.63 -29.11 6.81
N GLU A 648 31.61 -30.00 6.56
CA GLU A 648 32.08 -30.88 7.60
C GLU A 648 32.52 -29.98 8.76
N ARG A 649 31.78 -29.98 9.85
CA ARG A 649 32.27 -29.33 11.07
C ARG A 649 33.52 -30.06 11.43
N ALA A 650 34.66 -29.40 11.31
CA ALA A 650 35.89 -29.93 11.89
C ALA A 650 35.60 -30.24 13.36
N PRO A 651 36.01 -31.44 13.82
CA PRO A 651 35.72 -31.92 15.15
C PRO A 651 36.23 -31.00 16.25
#